data_0bc9d53d64bb07861fe20937a2e15ae0
#
_entry.id   0bc9d53d64bb07861fe20937a2e15ae0
#
_cell.length_a   1.000
_cell.length_b   1.000
_cell.length_c   1.000
_cell.angle_alpha   90.00
_cell.angle_beta   90.00
_cell.angle_gamma   90.00
#
_symmetry.space_group_name_H-M   'P 1'
#
loop_
_entity.id
_entity.type
_entity.pdbx_description
1 polymer ?
#
loop_
_entity_poly.entity_id
_entity_poly.type
_entity_poly.pdbx_seq_one_letter_code
_entity_poly.pdbx_strand_id
1 'polypeptide(L)'
;MKIYTDLSEIEKDSGLLGYVRALQRAWNPDGGLGISQIGCLGNVPTIFIKECKQVVSPEQLHAWHRLFWNQGIASVLLIIDPRTAYVFSGMEPPEQKGEKNRAMVERWDVVQDFLSNKQSLLTKVESGDFYKQYKAKFNPSKSVDGYLTANLLELRNYLSPRIGEDCSHDFICRLLFVCYLVDRGIYSLPGYSGLSLHEALIQMADDEALRYLYNQFGILKTKFNGSMFDQNLKEESSRFKAEYITALKNFLHGDELAKGQKTLGFWAYDFKWIPVETISCIYENFLTGIDRKEKGAYYTPRLLAEMTIDCAVESDPDWHQKRYLDPSCGSGIFLVTLFNRLATYWQFAHKHQGNGESFYVEKDTALRHILEKQIVGIDIKQASCVLTCFSLYIAFLDFFEPIDILTYQKESKYKKLPKLLKRKFSCEQGEYFIPVVIEDDALTTETLVPESFDVVFGNPPWVGRSTTQLALQFVDRAKMFLTEGGILCQLLPSKLFLNIRNEDWQTQFFQQWILDRVVQLADYSHILFSSAQAPSMILKASKGIIENNNHNVIYDTPKFKPSCRPHGMVLISALDRKMVRQSELLFQSKCKKAHVLWKSMFRGTGRDNRLLEYLDQLPKLNDLAGPAKSHKRWIKGQGFQPAAVTHKRTRKEAWWDPEDLYISAQQPILFDTAYLLKKDCRPVGNDFPLLAEDRKNNKEIFSPPMVLISQGFEKIVFCNFPVLFQDSLQSVHAPAEDEDILLFLTAYLQSDLARYYCFH
;
A
#
# COMPACT_ATOMS: atom_id res chain seq x y z
N MET A 1 -17.69 3.64 16.89
CA MET A 1 -17.77 2.35 16.15
C MET A 1 -19.22 2.08 15.76
N LYS A 2 -19.49 1.78 14.47
CA LYS A 2 -20.84 1.40 14.01
C LYS A 2 -20.97 -0.12 14.13
N ILE A 3 -22.04 -0.57 14.80
CA ILE A 3 -22.33 -2.01 14.98
C ILE A 3 -23.50 -2.39 14.07
N TYR A 4 -23.28 -3.41 13.25
CA TYR A 4 -24.28 -4.02 12.38
C TYR A 4 -24.75 -5.32 13.02
N THR A 5 -26.06 -5.49 13.11
CA THR A 5 -26.73 -6.68 13.69
C THR A 5 -27.50 -7.49 12.64
N ASP A 6 -27.61 -6.95 11.42
CA ASP A 6 -28.27 -7.59 10.30
C ASP A 6 -27.40 -7.46 9.03
N LEU A 7 -27.27 -8.56 8.32
CA LEU A 7 -26.51 -8.62 7.06
C LEU A 7 -27.12 -7.68 6.00
N SER A 8 -28.43 -7.51 5.98
CA SER A 8 -29.13 -6.62 5.04
C SER A 8 -28.75 -5.13 5.20
N GLU A 9 -28.33 -4.70 6.38
CA GLU A 9 -27.82 -3.35 6.61
C GLU A 9 -26.43 -3.17 5.99
N ILE A 10 -25.59 -4.20 6.06
CA ILE A 10 -24.25 -4.22 5.46
C ILE A 10 -24.35 -4.17 3.93
N GLU A 11 -25.28 -4.93 3.36
CA GLU A 11 -25.50 -5.00 1.91
C GLU A 11 -25.98 -3.65 1.32
N LYS A 12 -26.62 -2.80 2.12
CA LYS A 12 -27.06 -1.46 1.72
C LYS A 12 -25.98 -0.39 1.90
N ASP A 13 -24.93 -0.68 2.66
CA ASP A 13 -23.85 0.27 2.91
C ASP A 13 -22.83 0.24 1.79
N SER A 14 -22.86 1.27 0.91
CA SER A 14 -21.96 1.37 -0.23
C SER A 14 -20.48 1.37 0.15
N GLY A 15 -20.13 1.84 1.35
CA GLY A 15 -18.77 1.84 1.86
C GLY A 15 -18.22 0.45 2.21
N LEU A 16 -19.12 -0.55 2.35
CA LEU A 16 -18.74 -1.92 2.67
C LEU A 16 -18.78 -2.87 1.47
N LEU A 17 -19.10 -2.39 0.26
CA LEU A 17 -19.25 -3.22 -0.94
C LEU A 17 -18.04 -4.15 -1.18
N GLY A 18 -16.82 -3.69 -0.95
CA GLY A 18 -15.61 -4.49 -1.10
C GLY A 18 -15.49 -5.65 -0.08
N TYR A 19 -16.23 -5.60 1.03
CA TYR A 19 -16.17 -6.60 2.10
C TYR A 19 -17.38 -7.52 2.13
N VAL A 20 -18.48 -7.18 1.43
CA VAL A 20 -19.78 -7.84 1.59
C VAL A 20 -19.69 -9.36 1.46
N ARG A 21 -19.01 -9.88 0.44
CA ARG A 21 -18.93 -11.35 0.24
C ARG A 21 -18.21 -12.05 1.38
N ALA A 22 -17.11 -11.49 1.85
CA ALA A 22 -16.37 -12.07 2.97
C ALA A 22 -17.19 -11.97 4.29
N LEU A 23 -17.95 -10.89 4.46
CA LEU A 23 -18.85 -10.73 5.59
C LEU A 23 -20.06 -11.68 5.52
N GLN A 24 -20.63 -11.92 4.33
CA GLN A 24 -21.65 -12.94 4.12
C GLN A 24 -21.18 -14.34 4.52
N ARG A 25 -19.94 -14.71 4.14
CA ARG A 25 -19.32 -15.98 4.55
C ARG A 25 -19.12 -16.03 6.07
N ALA A 26 -18.64 -14.95 6.68
CA ALA A 26 -18.46 -14.88 8.13
C ALA A 26 -19.79 -15.02 8.89
N TRP A 27 -20.85 -14.45 8.33
CA TRP A 27 -22.21 -14.48 8.92
C TRP A 27 -22.85 -15.85 8.82
N ASN A 28 -22.56 -16.63 7.79
CA ASN A 28 -23.16 -17.95 7.57
C ASN A 28 -22.81 -18.93 8.71
N PRO A 29 -23.78 -19.53 9.40
CA PRO A 29 -23.52 -20.52 10.43
C PRO A 29 -23.08 -21.87 9.85
N ASP A 30 -23.56 -22.21 8.63
CA ASP A 30 -23.25 -23.49 7.95
C ASP A 30 -21.93 -23.38 7.21
N GLY A 31 -20.86 -23.87 7.84
CA GLY A 31 -19.51 -23.82 7.30
C GLY A 31 -18.79 -22.48 7.41
N GLY A 32 -19.39 -21.47 8.07
CA GLY A 32 -18.80 -20.17 8.36
C GLY A 32 -18.54 -19.95 9.84
N LEU A 33 -18.23 -18.71 10.23
CA LEU A 33 -18.05 -18.32 11.63
C LEU A 33 -19.38 -18.25 12.37
N GLY A 34 -20.49 -17.97 11.66
CA GLY A 34 -21.80 -17.75 12.27
C GLY A 34 -21.78 -16.57 13.26
N ILE A 35 -21.22 -15.44 12.85
CA ILE A 35 -21.17 -14.22 13.66
C ILE A 35 -22.57 -13.61 13.79
N SER A 36 -22.78 -12.91 14.88
CA SER A 36 -24.06 -12.26 15.21
C SER A 36 -24.01 -10.76 14.95
N GLN A 37 -22.84 -10.13 15.09
CA GLN A 37 -22.65 -8.69 14.96
C GLN A 37 -21.27 -8.38 14.36
N ILE A 38 -21.18 -7.25 13.67
CA ILE A 38 -19.93 -6.71 13.13
C ILE A 38 -19.77 -5.27 13.57
N GLY A 39 -18.64 -4.95 14.18
CA GLY A 39 -18.25 -3.57 14.47
C GLY A 39 -17.29 -3.03 13.42
N CYS A 40 -17.64 -1.86 12.84
CA CYS A 40 -16.82 -1.18 11.84
C CYS A 40 -16.32 0.17 12.36
N LEU A 41 -15.06 0.50 12.04
CA LEU A 41 -14.53 1.85 12.17
C LEU A 41 -14.51 2.48 10.77
N GLY A 42 -15.36 3.49 10.56
CA GLY A 42 -15.62 3.95 9.20
C GLY A 42 -16.14 2.78 8.35
N ASN A 43 -15.51 2.57 7.19
CA ASN A 43 -15.85 1.52 6.23
C ASN A 43 -15.01 0.23 6.42
N VAL A 44 -14.28 0.08 7.53
CA VAL A 44 -13.40 -1.05 7.79
C VAL A 44 -13.96 -1.94 8.88
N PRO A 45 -14.30 -3.22 8.59
CA PRO A 45 -14.67 -4.20 9.60
C PRO A 45 -13.52 -4.39 10.60
N THR A 46 -13.80 -4.27 11.89
CA THR A 46 -12.76 -4.22 12.94
C THR A 46 -12.93 -5.32 13.97
N ILE A 47 -14.17 -5.59 14.40
CA ILE A 47 -14.49 -6.62 15.38
C ILE A 47 -15.66 -7.48 14.90
N PHE A 48 -15.48 -8.80 15.01
CA PHE A 48 -16.55 -9.77 14.83
C PHE A 48 -17.04 -10.25 16.20
N ILE A 49 -18.35 -10.35 16.37
CA ILE A 49 -18.97 -10.82 17.61
C ILE A 49 -19.81 -12.05 17.28
N LYS A 50 -19.56 -13.14 17.99
CA LYS A 50 -20.27 -14.41 17.89
C LYS A 50 -20.91 -14.74 19.21
N GLU A 51 -22.24 -14.85 19.24
CA GLU A 51 -23.00 -15.26 20.41
C GLU A 51 -23.40 -16.73 20.30
N CYS A 52 -23.09 -17.53 21.31
CA CYS A 52 -23.32 -18.96 21.36
C CYS A 52 -24.38 -19.29 22.42
N LYS A 53 -25.34 -20.15 22.07
CA LYS A 53 -26.40 -20.61 23.01
C LYS A 53 -25.91 -21.67 24.01
N GLN A 54 -24.78 -22.30 23.72
CA GLN A 54 -24.20 -23.38 24.53
C GLN A 54 -22.77 -23.04 24.92
N VAL A 55 -22.27 -23.66 25.98
CA VAL A 55 -20.85 -23.53 26.40
C VAL A 55 -19.96 -24.07 25.31
N VAL A 56 -18.94 -23.29 24.94
CA VAL A 56 -18.07 -23.59 23.82
C VAL A 56 -16.90 -24.47 24.26
N SER A 57 -16.59 -25.51 23.47
CA SER A 57 -15.43 -26.37 23.72
C SER A 57 -14.13 -25.72 23.24
N PRO A 58 -12.95 -26.11 23.79
CA PRO A 58 -11.66 -25.64 23.29
C PRO A 58 -11.43 -25.93 21.79
N GLU A 59 -11.91 -27.08 21.29
CA GLU A 59 -11.81 -27.45 19.88
C GLU A 59 -12.59 -26.52 18.97
N GLN A 60 -13.79 -26.10 19.41
CA GLN A 60 -14.61 -25.12 18.67
C GLN A 60 -13.96 -23.74 18.64
N LEU A 61 -13.35 -23.31 19.78
CA LEU A 61 -12.60 -22.05 19.81
C LEU A 61 -11.44 -22.05 18.84
N HIS A 62 -10.66 -23.15 18.79
CA HIS A 62 -9.56 -23.31 17.83
C HIS A 62 -10.04 -23.29 16.37
N ALA A 63 -11.11 -24.02 16.07
CA ALA A 63 -11.69 -24.07 14.72
C ALA A 63 -12.15 -22.67 14.26
N TRP A 64 -12.89 -21.94 15.10
CA TRP A 64 -13.37 -20.60 14.77
C TRP A 64 -12.22 -19.58 14.69
N HIS A 65 -11.21 -19.67 15.57
CA HIS A 65 -10.04 -18.81 15.47
C HIS A 65 -9.28 -19.05 14.15
N ARG A 66 -9.12 -20.30 13.72
CA ARG A 66 -8.49 -20.63 12.42
C ARG A 66 -9.26 -20.03 11.26
N LEU A 67 -10.60 -20.14 11.23
CA LEU A 67 -11.44 -19.52 10.20
C LEU A 67 -11.32 -17.99 10.21
N PHE A 68 -11.34 -17.41 11.41
CA PHE A 68 -11.22 -15.97 11.60
C PHE A 68 -9.87 -15.42 11.12
N TRP A 69 -8.78 -16.09 11.47
CA TRP A 69 -7.44 -15.69 11.01
C TRP A 69 -7.31 -15.78 9.49
N ASN A 70 -7.84 -16.84 8.85
CA ASN A 70 -7.80 -17.00 7.39
C ASN A 70 -8.61 -15.93 6.64
N GLN A 71 -9.63 -15.34 7.25
CA GLN A 71 -10.36 -14.24 6.61
C GLN A 71 -9.54 -12.95 6.52
N GLY A 72 -8.68 -12.66 7.49
CA GLY A 72 -7.80 -11.50 7.49
C GLY A 72 -8.49 -10.13 7.39
N ILE A 73 -9.80 -10.03 7.69
CA ILE A 73 -10.62 -8.83 7.50
C ILE A 73 -10.68 -8.01 8.78
N ALA A 74 -11.15 -8.64 9.87
CA ALA A 74 -11.24 -8.00 11.17
C ALA A 74 -10.04 -8.39 12.04
N SER A 75 -9.65 -7.50 12.94
CA SER A 75 -8.52 -7.72 13.84
C SER A 75 -8.89 -8.36 15.16
N VAL A 76 -10.16 -8.27 15.58
CA VAL A 76 -10.66 -8.78 16.87
C VAL A 76 -11.85 -9.70 16.65
N LEU A 77 -11.84 -10.85 17.32
CA LEU A 77 -13.00 -11.76 17.42
C LEU A 77 -13.41 -11.89 18.88
N LEU A 78 -14.66 -11.54 19.19
CA LEU A 78 -15.30 -11.74 20.48
C LEU A 78 -16.28 -12.91 20.38
N ILE A 79 -16.03 -13.99 21.11
CA ILE A 79 -16.93 -15.14 21.23
C ILE A 79 -17.56 -15.11 22.62
N ILE A 80 -18.89 -15.20 22.69
CA ILE A 80 -19.64 -15.12 23.93
C ILE A 80 -20.45 -16.41 24.07
N ASP A 81 -20.20 -17.17 25.11
CA ASP A 81 -21.04 -18.30 25.53
C ASP A 81 -21.81 -17.96 26.85
N PRO A 82 -22.70 -18.82 27.36
CA PRO A 82 -23.47 -18.52 28.56
C PRO A 82 -22.66 -18.29 29.83
N ARG A 83 -21.37 -18.66 29.83
CA ARG A 83 -20.49 -18.55 31.01
C ARG A 83 -19.34 -17.59 30.81
N THR A 84 -18.79 -17.58 29.61
CA THR A 84 -17.49 -16.93 29.36
C THR A 84 -17.49 -16.15 28.05
N ALA A 85 -16.83 -15.01 28.02
CA ALA A 85 -16.50 -14.28 26.82
C ALA A 85 -15.00 -14.40 26.54
N TYR A 86 -14.66 -14.67 25.28
CA TYR A 86 -13.30 -14.89 24.80
C TYR A 86 -12.95 -13.88 23.71
N VAL A 87 -11.83 -13.20 23.87
CA VAL A 87 -11.33 -12.23 22.88
C VAL A 87 -10.09 -12.78 22.20
N PHE A 88 -10.11 -12.86 20.87
CA PHE A 88 -9.00 -13.36 20.04
C PHE A 88 -8.45 -12.29 19.12
N SER A 89 -7.15 -12.38 18.85
CA SER A 89 -6.48 -11.59 17.80
C SER A 89 -6.57 -12.28 16.44
N GLY A 90 -6.92 -11.53 15.39
CA GLY A 90 -6.83 -11.95 14.00
C GLY A 90 -5.40 -11.87 13.42
N MET A 91 -4.43 -11.39 14.20
CA MET A 91 -3.03 -11.25 13.79
C MET A 91 -2.08 -12.25 14.47
N GLU A 92 -2.60 -13.22 15.18
CA GLU A 92 -1.81 -14.36 15.66
C GLU A 92 -2.23 -15.63 14.90
N PRO A 93 -1.29 -16.40 14.31
CA PRO A 93 -1.63 -17.59 13.53
C PRO A 93 -2.29 -18.66 14.42
N PRO A 94 -3.11 -19.53 13.82
CA PRO A 94 -3.74 -20.63 14.56
C PRO A 94 -2.69 -21.60 15.10
N GLU A 95 -3.02 -22.25 16.20
CA GLU A 95 -2.18 -23.23 16.91
C GLU A 95 -2.65 -24.64 16.64
N GLN A 96 -1.76 -25.61 16.86
CA GLN A 96 -2.13 -27.02 16.82
C GLN A 96 -3.08 -27.40 17.99
N LYS A 97 -3.89 -28.41 17.76
CA LYS A 97 -4.80 -28.95 18.76
C LYS A 97 -4.03 -29.37 20.03
N GLY A 98 -4.38 -28.80 21.18
CA GLY A 98 -3.77 -29.11 22.47
C GLY A 98 -2.70 -28.12 22.96
N GLU A 99 -2.32 -27.10 22.16
CA GLU A 99 -1.44 -26.03 22.61
C GLU A 99 -2.18 -24.97 23.44
N LYS A 100 -1.41 -24.16 24.19
CA LYS A 100 -1.96 -22.98 24.89
C LYS A 100 -2.44 -21.94 23.90
N ASN A 101 -3.61 -21.38 24.15
CA ASN A 101 -4.29 -20.43 23.26
C ASN A 101 -3.56 -19.09 23.20
N ARG A 102 -2.47 -19.03 22.42
CA ARG A 102 -1.61 -17.82 22.25
C ARG A 102 -2.37 -16.67 21.61
N ALA A 103 -3.34 -16.97 20.74
CA ALA A 103 -4.15 -15.96 20.07
C ALA A 103 -5.19 -15.34 20.98
N MET A 104 -5.50 -15.96 22.13
CA MET A 104 -6.42 -15.39 23.11
C MET A 104 -5.79 -14.15 23.76
N VAL A 105 -6.51 -13.05 23.75
CA VAL A 105 -6.08 -11.75 24.30
C VAL A 105 -6.67 -11.55 25.69
N GLU A 106 -7.99 -11.75 25.83
CA GLU A 106 -8.74 -11.61 27.10
C GLU A 106 -9.77 -12.74 27.26
N ARG A 107 -10.15 -12.97 28.50
CA ARG A 107 -11.23 -13.88 28.89
C ARG A 107 -11.97 -13.30 30.10
N TRP A 108 -13.31 -13.26 30.01
CA TRP A 108 -14.17 -12.72 31.10
C TRP A 108 -15.27 -13.70 31.49
N ASP A 109 -15.71 -13.60 32.75
CA ASP A 109 -16.93 -14.23 33.18
C ASP A 109 -18.13 -13.41 32.71
N VAL A 110 -19.12 -14.06 32.06
CA VAL A 110 -20.32 -13.39 31.54
C VAL A 110 -21.32 -13.05 32.65
N VAL A 111 -21.25 -13.75 33.78
CA VAL A 111 -22.16 -13.51 34.90
C VAL A 111 -21.84 -12.21 35.64
N GLN A 112 -20.58 -11.77 35.59
CA GLN A 112 -20.11 -10.55 36.26
C GLN A 112 -19.67 -9.49 35.25
N ASP A 113 -20.27 -8.30 35.29
CA ASP A 113 -19.83 -7.09 34.55
C ASP A 113 -19.73 -7.22 33.03
N PHE A 114 -20.43 -8.17 32.40
CA PHE A 114 -20.30 -8.42 30.96
C PHE A 114 -20.59 -7.19 30.10
N LEU A 115 -21.65 -6.43 30.36
CA LEU A 115 -22.00 -5.24 29.57
C LEU A 115 -20.92 -4.16 29.68
N SER A 116 -20.39 -3.97 30.90
CA SER A 116 -19.28 -3.03 31.14
C SER A 116 -18.00 -3.45 30.40
N ASN A 117 -17.66 -4.74 30.46
CA ASN A 117 -16.48 -5.28 29.79
C ASN A 117 -16.61 -5.22 28.26
N LYS A 118 -17.78 -5.56 27.69
CA LYS A 118 -18.07 -5.44 26.26
C LYS A 118 -17.95 -3.98 25.80
N GLN A 119 -18.57 -3.04 26.52
CA GLN A 119 -18.48 -1.63 26.19
C GLN A 119 -17.06 -1.09 26.33
N SER A 120 -16.33 -1.49 27.36
CA SER A 120 -14.92 -1.14 27.54
C SER A 120 -14.05 -1.66 26.40
N LEU A 121 -14.25 -2.92 25.96
CA LEU A 121 -13.56 -3.49 24.79
C LEU A 121 -13.83 -2.66 23.53
N LEU A 122 -15.09 -2.39 23.19
CA LEU A 122 -15.48 -1.61 22.02
C LEU A 122 -14.82 -0.22 22.03
N THR A 123 -14.88 0.47 23.18
CA THR A 123 -14.26 1.78 23.35
C THR A 123 -12.74 1.74 23.20
N LYS A 124 -12.06 0.74 23.80
CA LYS A 124 -10.60 0.56 23.67
C LYS A 124 -10.18 0.20 22.25
N VAL A 125 -10.96 -0.61 21.53
CA VAL A 125 -10.72 -0.92 20.12
C VAL A 125 -10.88 0.34 19.27
N GLU A 126 -11.93 1.11 19.50
CA GLU A 126 -12.19 2.37 18.80
C GLU A 126 -11.10 3.42 19.04
N SER A 127 -10.67 3.61 20.28
CA SER A 127 -9.58 4.53 20.64
C SER A 127 -8.19 4.05 20.22
N GLY A 128 -8.04 2.76 19.94
CA GLY A 128 -6.75 2.12 19.65
C GLY A 128 -5.95 1.71 20.89
N ASP A 129 -6.46 1.96 22.08
CA ASP A 129 -5.75 1.63 23.33
C ASP A 129 -5.67 0.12 23.56
N PHE A 130 -6.64 -0.64 23.05
CA PHE A 130 -6.60 -2.09 23.05
C PHE A 130 -5.34 -2.64 22.36
N TYR A 131 -5.00 -2.10 21.22
CA TYR A 131 -3.82 -2.53 20.45
C TYR A 131 -2.50 -2.08 21.07
N LYS A 132 -2.50 -0.95 21.79
CA LYS A 132 -1.32 -0.52 22.55
C LYS A 132 -1.08 -1.45 23.74
N GLN A 133 -2.15 -1.79 24.47
CA GLN A 133 -2.10 -2.68 25.63
C GLN A 133 -1.59 -4.07 25.24
N TYR A 134 -2.04 -4.61 24.11
CA TYR A 134 -1.73 -5.96 23.63
C TYR A 134 -0.86 -5.98 22.37
N LYS A 135 0.08 -5.03 22.24
CA LYS A 135 0.93 -4.84 21.05
C LYS A 135 1.57 -6.13 20.52
N ALA A 136 1.99 -7.04 21.40
CA ALA A 136 2.61 -8.31 21.02
C ALA A 136 1.67 -9.27 20.30
N LYS A 137 0.33 -9.13 20.50
CA LYS A 137 -0.72 -9.95 19.89
C LYS A 137 -1.22 -9.40 18.54
N PHE A 138 -0.91 -8.13 18.25
CA PHE A 138 -1.38 -7.44 17.04
C PHE A 138 -0.19 -7.03 16.16
N ASN A 139 0.56 -8.04 15.71
CA ASN A 139 1.69 -7.85 14.78
C ASN A 139 1.26 -8.16 13.34
N PRO A 140 1.22 -7.16 12.43
CA PRO A 140 0.81 -7.37 11.04
C PRO A 140 1.61 -8.43 10.28
N SER A 141 2.87 -8.69 10.66
CA SER A 141 3.68 -9.74 10.01
C SER A 141 3.18 -11.16 10.29
N LYS A 142 2.31 -11.33 11.29
CA LYS A 142 1.70 -12.60 11.67
C LYS A 142 0.25 -12.76 11.21
N SER A 143 -0.34 -11.74 10.56
CA SER A 143 -1.63 -11.88 9.89
C SER A 143 -1.52 -12.85 8.72
N VAL A 144 -2.64 -13.35 8.21
CA VAL A 144 -2.65 -14.35 7.13
C VAL A 144 -1.89 -13.88 5.90
N ASP A 145 -2.07 -12.61 5.51
CA ASP A 145 -1.38 -11.99 4.37
C ASP A 145 0.12 -11.84 4.62
N GLY A 146 0.53 -11.33 5.77
CA GLY A 146 1.93 -11.19 6.16
C GLY A 146 2.65 -12.54 6.24
N TYR A 147 2.00 -13.52 6.85
CA TYR A 147 2.56 -14.85 7.05
C TYR A 147 2.66 -15.65 5.75
N LEU A 148 1.59 -15.64 4.92
CA LEU A 148 1.58 -16.31 3.63
C LEU A 148 2.58 -15.67 2.65
N THR A 149 2.69 -14.33 2.65
CA THR A 149 3.70 -13.61 1.85
C THR A 149 5.12 -14.06 2.19
N ALA A 150 5.45 -14.11 3.49
CA ALA A 150 6.78 -14.52 3.94
C ALA A 150 7.11 -15.95 3.50
N ASN A 151 6.17 -16.88 3.67
CA ASN A 151 6.34 -18.29 3.29
C ASN A 151 6.48 -18.48 1.78
N LEU A 152 5.69 -17.77 0.98
CA LEU A 152 5.80 -17.83 -0.49
C LEU A 152 7.11 -17.23 -1.01
N LEU A 153 7.60 -16.14 -0.40
CA LEU A 153 8.90 -15.57 -0.71
C LEU A 153 10.03 -16.58 -0.42
N GLU A 154 9.93 -17.33 0.66
CA GLU A 154 10.89 -18.38 1.00
C GLU A 154 10.89 -19.51 -0.04
N LEU A 155 9.70 -20.00 -0.42
CA LEU A 155 9.54 -21.00 -1.48
C LEU A 155 10.11 -20.51 -2.81
N ARG A 156 9.82 -19.27 -3.22
CA ARG A 156 10.39 -18.67 -4.42
C ARG A 156 11.90 -18.60 -4.37
N ASN A 157 12.46 -18.08 -3.27
CA ASN A 157 13.91 -17.94 -3.09
C ASN A 157 14.62 -19.31 -3.13
N TYR A 158 13.92 -20.36 -2.74
CA TYR A 158 14.41 -21.72 -2.88
C TYR A 158 14.36 -22.23 -4.32
N LEU A 159 13.26 -21.99 -5.04
CA LEU A 159 13.03 -22.51 -6.39
C LEU A 159 13.74 -21.70 -7.49
N SER A 160 13.71 -20.36 -7.45
CA SER A 160 14.19 -19.51 -8.55
C SER A 160 15.63 -19.77 -9.01
N PRO A 161 16.62 -19.99 -8.12
CA PRO A 161 17.98 -20.33 -8.54
C PRO A 161 18.10 -21.71 -9.19
N ARG A 162 17.09 -22.57 -9.03
CA ARG A 162 17.11 -24.00 -9.45
C ARG A 162 16.38 -24.26 -10.75
N ILE A 163 15.24 -23.58 -10.95
CA ILE A 163 14.36 -23.81 -12.12
C ILE A 163 14.16 -22.56 -12.97
N GLY A 164 14.72 -21.42 -12.57
CA GLY A 164 14.52 -20.14 -13.22
C GLY A 164 13.41 -19.30 -12.58
N GLU A 165 13.51 -17.99 -12.67
CA GLU A 165 12.60 -17.06 -12.00
C GLU A 165 11.17 -17.15 -12.56
N ASP A 166 11.01 -17.05 -13.90
CA ASP A 166 9.70 -17.12 -14.54
C ASP A 166 9.01 -18.46 -14.30
N CYS A 167 9.78 -19.57 -14.40
CA CYS A 167 9.26 -20.91 -14.16
C CYS A 167 8.79 -21.08 -12.71
N SER A 168 9.52 -20.54 -11.73
CA SER A 168 9.13 -20.60 -10.33
C SER A 168 7.87 -19.79 -10.04
N HIS A 169 7.70 -18.64 -10.67
CA HIS A 169 6.49 -17.82 -10.56
C HIS A 169 5.26 -18.55 -11.10
N ASP A 170 5.34 -19.05 -12.32
CA ASP A 170 4.24 -19.75 -12.96
C ASP A 170 3.85 -21.03 -12.20
N PHE A 171 4.85 -21.75 -11.68
CA PHE A 171 4.62 -22.94 -10.87
C PHE A 171 3.86 -22.60 -9.58
N ILE A 172 4.28 -21.58 -8.85
CA ILE A 172 3.63 -21.18 -7.60
C ILE A 172 2.21 -20.66 -7.86
N CYS A 173 1.99 -19.90 -8.94
CA CYS A 173 0.64 -19.50 -9.34
C CYS A 173 -0.30 -20.69 -9.56
N ARG A 174 0.16 -21.70 -10.32
CA ARG A 174 -0.62 -22.91 -10.56
C ARG A 174 -0.84 -23.72 -9.30
N LEU A 175 0.17 -23.82 -8.43
CA LEU A 175 0.05 -24.49 -7.15
C LEU A 175 -1.07 -23.90 -6.30
N LEU A 176 -1.06 -22.57 -6.13
CA LEU A 176 -2.08 -21.89 -5.34
C LEU A 176 -3.46 -21.96 -6.00
N PHE A 177 -3.53 -21.98 -7.34
CA PHE A 177 -4.79 -22.18 -8.02
C PHE A 177 -5.38 -23.56 -7.73
N VAL A 178 -4.55 -24.61 -7.71
CA VAL A 178 -5.00 -25.95 -7.30
C VAL A 178 -5.50 -25.94 -5.85
N CYS A 179 -4.72 -25.35 -4.92
CA CYS A 179 -5.15 -25.22 -3.52
C CYS A 179 -6.50 -24.51 -3.42
N TYR A 180 -6.65 -23.37 -4.10
CA TYR A 180 -7.90 -22.61 -4.11
C TYR A 180 -9.09 -23.44 -4.63
N LEU A 181 -8.94 -24.13 -5.77
CA LEU A 181 -10.02 -24.92 -6.35
C LEU A 181 -10.41 -26.11 -5.47
N VAL A 182 -9.43 -26.75 -4.83
CA VAL A 182 -9.65 -27.89 -3.93
C VAL A 182 -10.32 -27.43 -2.63
N ASP A 183 -9.79 -26.41 -1.97
CA ASP A 183 -10.33 -25.90 -0.71
C ASP A 183 -11.74 -25.33 -0.88
N ARG A 184 -12.03 -24.77 -2.05
CA ARG A 184 -13.37 -24.29 -2.42
C ARG A 184 -14.34 -25.41 -2.80
N GLY A 185 -13.86 -26.65 -2.95
CA GLY A 185 -14.68 -27.79 -3.42
C GLY A 185 -15.07 -27.73 -4.91
N ILE A 186 -14.43 -26.84 -5.70
CA ILE A 186 -14.65 -26.72 -7.15
C ILE A 186 -13.95 -27.87 -7.89
N TYR A 187 -12.86 -28.38 -7.33
CA TYR A 187 -12.07 -29.47 -7.89
C TYR A 187 -11.81 -30.55 -6.85
N SER A 188 -12.12 -31.78 -7.17
CA SER A 188 -11.77 -32.93 -6.35
C SER A 188 -10.53 -33.61 -6.94
N LEU A 189 -9.55 -33.91 -6.09
CA LEU A 189 -8.30 -34.55 -6.47
C LEU A 189 -8.56 -36.02 -6.86
N PRO A 190 -8.25 -36.45 -8.10
CA PRO A 190 -8.43 -37.84 -8.50
C PRO A 190 -7.62 -38.80 -7.64
N GLY A 191 -8.29 -39.83 -7.09
CA GLY A 191 -7.69 -40.80 -6.16
C GLY A 191 -7.58 -40.32 -4.70
N TYR A 192 -7.83 -39.05 -4.42
CA TYR A 192 -7.70 -38.42 -3.09
C TYR A 192 -8.88 -37.50 -2.78
N SER A 193 -10.08 -37.96 -3.10
CA SER A 193 -11.31 -37.19 -2.89
C SER A 193 -11.51 -36.84 -1.41
N GLY A 194 -11.84 -35.54 -1.14
CA GLY A 194 -12.06 -35.05 0.21
C GLY A 194 -10.79 -34.66 0.96
N LEU A 195 -9.59 -34.85 0.39
CA LEU A 195 -8.33 -34.37 0.94
C LEU A 195 -7.94 -33.03 0.31
N SER A 196 -7.26 -32.19 1.09
CA SER A 196 -6.54 -31.03 0.58
C SER A 196 -5.34 -31.47 -0.29
N LEU A 197 -4.81 -30.54 -1.10
CA LEU A 197 -3.61 -30.84 -1.90
C LEU A 197 -2.42 -31.27 -1.02
N HIS A 198 -2.24 -30.61 0.09
CA HIS A 198 -1.21 -30.94 1.07
C HIS A 198 -1.31 -32.39 1.59
N GLU A 199 -2.51 -32.77 2.06
CA GLU A 199 -2.75 -34.12 2.59
C GLU A 199 -2.56 -35.22 1.53
N ALA A 200 -2.92 -34.92 0.27
CA ALA A 200 -2.71 -35.85 -0.83
C ALA A 200 -1.22 -36.01 -1.17
N LEU A 201 -0.46 -34.90 -1.28
CA LEU A 201 0.96 -34.96 -1.67
C LEU A 201 1.84 -35.63 -0.61
N ILE A 202 1.53 -35.49 0.68
CA ILE A 202 2.31 -36.13 1.76
C ILE A 202 2.23 -37.66 1.69
N GLN A 203 1.12 -38.21 1.20
CA GLN A 203 0.91 -39.66 1.07
C GLN A 203 1.70 -40.30 -0.08
N MET A 204 2.30 -39.51 -0.98
CA MET A 204 3.01 -39.96 -2.18
C MET A 204 4.53 -39.92 -1.99
N ALA A 205 5.27 -40.79 -2.68
CA ALA A 205 6.71 -40.60 -2.88
C ALA A 205 6.97 -39.32 -3.71
N ASP A 206 8.17 -38.72 -3.62
CA ASP A 206 8.43 -37.40 -4.24
C ASP A 206 8.31 -37.42 -5.76
N ASP A 207 8.80 -38.49 -6.42
CA ASP A 207 8.64 -38.66 -7.87
C ASP A 207 7.18 -38.86 -8.29
N GLU A 208 6.41 -39.55 -7.47
CA GLU A 208 4.98 -39.75 -7.69
C GLU A 208 4.23 -38.42 -7.49
N ALA A 209 4.53 -37.67 -6.43
CA ALA A 209 3.93 -36.37 -6.14
C ALA A 209 4.19 -35.37 -7.28
N LEU A 210 5.42 -35.35 -7.84
CA LEU A 210 5.76 -34.52 -8.98
C LEU A 210 4.89 -34.86 -10.21
N ARG A 211 4.86 -36.12 -10.57
CA ARG A 211 4.04 -36.58 -11.71
C ARG A 211 2.54 -36.32 -11.50
N TYR A 212 2.07 -36.55 -10.28
CA TYR A 212 0.69 -36.29 -9.92
C TYR A 212 0.36 -34.82 -10.09
N LEU A 213 1.18 -33.92 -9.53
CA LEU A 213 0.96 -32.46 -9.58
C LEU A 213 0.92 -31.94 -11.03
N TYR A 214 1.85 -32.35 -11.89
CA TYR A 214 1.86 -31.91 -13.29
C TYR A 214 0.69 -32.52 -14.10
N ASN A 215 0.23 -33.72 -13.72
CA ASN A 215 -0.99 -34.30 -14.29
C ASN A 215 -2.21 -33.45 -13.91
N GLN A 216 -2.29 -32.96 -12.63
CA GLN A 216 -3.36 -32.06 -12.23
C GLN A 216 -3.32 -30.76 -13.04
N PHE A 217 -2.14 -30.15 -13.24
CA PHE A 217 -2.00 -28.97 -14.12
C PHE A 217 -2.51 -29.24 -15.54
N GLY A 218 -2.22 -30.37 -16.11
CA GLY A 218 -2.73 -30.78 -17.43
C GLY A 218 -4.26 -30.92 -17.47
N ILE A 219 -4.85 -31.53 -16.45
CA ILE A 219 -6.32 -31.67 -16.33
C ILE A 219 -6.96 -30.27 -16.20
N LEU A 220 -6.41 -29.41 -15.35
CA LEU A 220 -6.94 -28.06 -15.13
C LEU A 220 -6.79 -27.17 -16.37
N LYS A 221 -5.70 -27.30 -17.14
CA LYS A 221 -5.55 -26.69 -18.47
C LYS A 221 -6.72 -27.03 -19.39
N THR A 222 -7.08 -28.28 -19.43
CA THR A 222 -8.19 -28.75 -20.27
C THR A 222 -9.56 -28.27 -19.80
N LYS A 223 -9.77 -28.28 -18.48
CA LYS A 223 -11.03 -27.86 -17.86
C LYS A 223 -11.27 -26.36 -17.90
N PHE A 224 -10.28 -25.55 -17.49
CA PHE A 224 -10.44 -24.11 -17.26
C PHE A 224 -9.88 -23.23 -18.38
N ASN A 225 -8.90 -23.70 -19.16
CA ASN A 225 -8.34 -22.98 -20.33
C ASN A 225 -7.79 -21.57 -20.02
N GLY A 226 -7.37 -21.29 -18.78
CA GLY A 226 -6.83 -19.97 -18.40
C GLY A 226 -5.42 -19.72 -18.97
N SER A 227 -5.05 -18.46 -19.15
CA SER A 227 -3.75 -18.01 -19.70
C SER A 227 -2.53 -18.52 -18.90
N MET A 228 -2.70 -18.86 -17.62
CA MET A 228 -1.64 -19.41 -16.75
C MET A 228 -1.19 -20.82 -17.14
N PHE A 229 -1.95 -21.52 -17.98
CA PHE A 229 -1.63 -22.88 -18.43
C PHE A 229 -1.08 -22.95 -19.86
N ASP A 230 -0.81 -21.80 -20.49
CA ASP A 230 -0.34 -21.76 -21.90
C ASP A 230 1.10 -22.27 -22.09
N GLN A 231 1.86 -22.44 -20.99
CA GLN A 231 3.24 -22.91 -21.01
C GLN A 231 3.39 -24.41 -21.32
N ASN A 232 4.62 -24.78 -21.72
CA ASN A 232 4.97 -26.19 -21.97
C ASN A 232 5.24 -26.93 -20.67
N LEU A 233 4.19 -27.50 -20.07
CA LEU A 233 4.27 -28.24 -18.80
C LEU A 233 5.26 -29.43 -18.82
N LYS A 234 5.51 -30.04 -19.99
CA LYS A 234 6.47 -31.15 -20.12
C LYS A 234 7.91 -30.66 -19.98
N GLU A 235 8.24 -29.56 -20.62
CA GLU A 235 9.57 -28.95 -20.52
C GLU A 235 9.81 -28.45 -19.09
N GLU A 236 8.83 -27.79 -18.49
CA GLU A 236 8.91 -27.31 -17.12
C GLU A 236 9.13 -28.44 -16.12
N SER A 237 8.34 -29.53 -16.23
CA SER A 237 8.47 -30.68 -15.33
C SER A 237 9.85 -31.33 -15.38
N SER A 238 10.53 -31.28 -16.54
CA SER A 238 11.90 -31.83 -16.69
C SER A 238 12.98 -31.05 -15.91
N ARG A 239 12.68 -29.82 -15.50
CA ARG A 239 13.57 -28.97 -14.67
C ARG A 239 13.46 -29.28 -13.18
N PHE A 240 12.37 -29.96 -12.76
CA PHE A 240 12.14 -30.31 -11.37
C PHE A 240 12.87 -31.61 -10.98
N LYS A 241 13.48 -31.60 -9.80
CA LYS A 241 14.04 -32.79 -9.17
C LYS A 241 13.18 -33.20 -7.98
N ALA A 242 13.27 -34.48 -7.57
CA ALA A 242 12.55 -35.02 -6.41
C ALA A 242 12.79 -34.21 -5.13
N GLU A 243 14.04 -33.77 -4.89
CA GLU A 243 14.41 -32.92 -3.74
C GLU A 243 13.61 -31.59 -3.66
N TYR A 244 13.16 -31.04 -4.78
CA TYR A 244 12.34 -29.81 -4.78
C TYR A 244 10.92 -30.09 -4.33
N ILE A 245 10.45 -31.31 -4.56
CA ILE A 245 9.14 -31.78 -4.08
C ILE A 245 9.17 -31.99 -2.57
N THR A 246 10.28 -32.49 -2.01
CA THR A 246 10.46 -32.54 -0.56
C THR A 246 10.34 -31.14 0.06
N ALA A 247 11.00 -30.14 -0.52
CA ALA A 247 10.91 -28.77 -0.06
C ALA A 247 9.48 -28.22 -0.20
N LEU A 248 8.78 -28.53 -1.29
CA LEU A 248 7.38 -28.17 -1.49
C LEU A 248 6.46 -28.80 -0.43
N LYS A 249 6.63 -30.09 -0.13
CA LYS A 249 5.87 -30.77 0.93
C LYS A 249 6.12 -30.15 2.30
N ASN A 250 7.38 -29.83 2.62
CA ASN A 250 7.73 -29.12 3.86
C ASN A 250 7.07 -27.75 3.92
N PHE A 251 7.11 -26.97 2.84
CA PHE A 251 6.40 -25.69 2.74
C PHE A 251 4.89 -25.87 2.96
N LEU A 252 4.25 -26.82 2.31
CA LEU A 252 2.82 -27.11 2.47
C LEU A 252 2.51 -27.68 3.87
N HIS A 253 3.47 -28.26 4.56
CA HIS A 253 3.34 -28.69 5.96
C HIS A 253 3.48 -27.53 6.96
N GLY A 254 3.94 -26.35 6.53
CA GLY A 254 4.18 -25.18 7.40
C GLY A 254 5.55 -25.16 8.05
N ASP A 255 6.53 -25.90 7.48
CA ASP A 255 7.93 -25.90 7.97
C ASP A 255 8.72 -24.75 7.31
N GLU A 256 9.65 -24.13 8.06
CA GLU A 256 10.59 -23.17 7.50
C GLU A 256 11.62 -23.87 6.60
N LEU A 257 11.69 -23.49 5.33
CA LEU A 257 12.62 -24.08 4.36
C LEU A 257 14.09 -23.70 4.63
N ALA A 258 14.34 -22.49 5.16
CA ALA A 258 15.69 -21.96 5.35
C ALA A 258 16.40 -22.52 6.58
N LYS A 259 15.68 -22.88 7.62
CA LYS A 259 16.27 -23.27 8.92
C LYS A 259 16.01 -24.71 9.33
N GLY A 260 15.16 -25.43 8.58
CA GLY A 260 14.74 -26.77 8.93
C GLY A 260 13.98 -26.87 10.27
N GLN A 261 13.53 -25.73 10.80
CA GLN A 261 12.74 -25.65 12.03
C GLN A 261 11.25 -25.69 11.66
N LYS A 262 10.54 -26.59 12.32
CA LYS A 262 9.08 -26.67 12.22
C LYS A 262 8.45 -25.48 12.94
N THR A 263 7.85 -24.55 12.21
CA THR A 263 7.22 -23.36 12.81
C THR A 263 5.80 -23.62 13.28
N LEU A 264 4.99 -24.29 12.47
CA LEU A 264 3.61 -24.61 12.80
C LEU A 264 3.32 -26.12 12.84
N GLY A 265 4.06 -26.91 12.07
CA GLY A 265 3.85 -28.35 11.97
C GLY A 265 2.51 -28.77 11.35
N PHE A 266 1.81 -27.86 10.69
CA PHE A 266 0.58 -28.10 9.95
C PHE A 266 0.29 -26.97 8.94
N TRP A 267 -0.46 -27.27 7.90
CA TRP A 267 -0.92 -26.29 6.93
C TRP A 267 -2.02 -25.39 7.54
N ALA A 268 -1.70 -24.13 7.80
CA ALA A 268 -2.59 -23.20 8.49
C ALA A 268 -3.62 -22.54 7.56
N TYR A 269 -3.35 -22.52 6.26
CA TYR A 269 -4.14 -21.80 5.28
C TYR A 269 -5.37 -22.59 4.84
N ASP A 270 -6.43 -21.84 4.53
CA ASP A 270 -7.65 -22.35 3.91
C ASP A 270 -8.10 -21.31 2.87
N PHE A 271 -7.81 -21.59 1.61
CA PHE A 271 -8.06 -20.68 0.48
C PHE A 271 -9.56 -20.46 0.21
N LYS A 272 -10.44 -21.21 0.84
CA LYS A 272 -11.87 -20.90 0.85
C LYS A 272 -12.17 -19.58 1.55
N TRP A 273 -11.37 -19.22 2.55
CA TRP A 273 -11.60 -18.07 3.43
C TRP A 273 -10.72 -16.87 3.12
N ILE A 274 -9.52 -17.10 2.56
CA ILE A 274 -8.58 -16.03 2.20
C ILE A 274 -9.18 -15.17 1.09
N PRO A 275 -9.33 -13.85 1.27
CA PRO A 275 -9.83 -12.96 0.24
C PRO A 275 -8.94 -12.96 -1.01
N VAL A 276 -9.56 -12.87 -2.19
CA VAL A 276 -8.84 -12.89 -3.48
C VAL A 276 -7.89 -11.70 -3.60
N GLU A 277 -8.29 -10.55 -3.07
CA GLU A 277 -7.47 -9.35 -3.04
C GLU A 277 -6.19 -9.56 -2.22
N THR A 278 -6.27 -10.33 -1.14
CA THR A 278 -5.09 -10.73 -0.35
C THR A 278 -4.14 -11.58 -1.19
N ILE A 279 -4.65 -12.53 -1.98
CA ILE A 279 -3.84 -13.35 -2.88
C ILE A 279 -3.13 -12.47 -3.92
N SER A 280 -3.84 -11.52 -4.53
CA SER A 280 -3.27 -10.55 -5.47
C SER A 280 -2.14 -9.72 -4.83
N CYS A 281 -2.36 -9.22 -3.62
CA CYS A 281 -1.38 -8.48 -2.84
C CYS A 281 -0.10 -9.26 -2.53
N ILE A 282 -0.24 -10.54 -2.17
CA ILE A 282 0.88 -11.42 -1.86
C ILE A 282 1.81 -11.56 -3.05
N TYR A 283 1.24 -11.74 -4.24
CA TYR A 283 2.01 -11.93 -5.45
C TYR A 283 2.78 -10.68 -5.90
N GLU A 284 2.25 -9.50 -5.67
CA GLU A 284 2.96 -8.27 -6.01
C GLU A 284 4.23 -8.11 -5.16
N ASN A 285 4.16 -8.44 -3.87
CA ASN A 285 5.35 -8.50 -3.01
C ASN A 285 6.37 -9.54 -3.50
N PHE A 286 5.88 -10.60 -4.11
CA PHE A 286 6.65 -11.69 -4.65
C PHE A 286 7.47 -11.30 -5.91
N LEU A 287 6.89 -10.50 -6.82
CA LEU A 287 7.55 -10.04 -8.04
C LEU A 287 8.60 -8.94 -7.78
N THR A 288 8.45 -8.15 -6.73
CA THR A 288 9.25 -6.94 -6.52
C THR A 288 10.57 -7.14 -5.75
N GLY A 289 10.90 -8.35 -5.30
CA GLY A 289 12.03 -8.61 -4.39
C GLY A 289 13.42 -8.14 -4.90
N ILE A 290 13.68 -8.14 -6.20
CA ILE A 290 14.96 -7.75 -6.81
C ILE A 290 14.89 -6.35 -7.44
N ASP A 291 13.78 -5.99 -8.06
CA ASP A 291 13.59 -4.74 -8.84
C ASP A 291 13.27 -3.49 -8.00
N ARG A 292 13.05 -3.64 -6.69
CA ARG A 292 12.56 -2.55 -5.81
C ARG A 292 13.40 -1.29 -5.82
N LYS A 293 14.73 -1.44 -5.82
CA LYS A 293 15.66 -0.29 -5.72
C LYS A 293 15.90 0.41 -7.05
N GLU A 294 15.79 -0.31 -8.16
CA GLU A 294 16.16 0.21 -9.48
C GLU A 294 14.99 0.80 -10.27
N LYS A 295 13.78 0.28 -10.12
CA LYS A 295 12.62 0.64 -10.97
C LYS A 295 11.46 1.34 -10.26
N GLY A 296 11.53 1.59 -8.93
CA GLY A 296 10.51 2.36 -8.17
C GLY A 296 9.11 1.75 -8.18
N ALA A 297 9.00 0.45 -8.40
CA ALA A 297 7.74 -0.26 -8.29
C ALA A 297 7.44 -0.53 -6.80
N TYR A 298 6.37 0.06 -6.30
CA TYR A 298 5.91 -0.10 -4.91
C TYR A 298 4.61 -0.90 -4.90
N TYR A 299 4.58 -1.88 -3.99
CA TYR A 299 3.38 -2.63 -3.67
C TYR A 299 2.22 -1.70 -3.26
N THR A 300 1.03 -1.92 -3.82
CA THR A 300 -0.17 -1.18 -3.45
C THR A 300 -0.99 -1.96 -2.42
N PRO A 301 -1.02 -1.54 -1.15
CA PRO A 301 -1.91 -2.14 -0.17
C PRO A 301 -3.39 -2.09 -0.61
N ARG A 302 -4.15 -3.14 -0.26
CA ARG A 302 -5.58 -3.21 -0.56
C ARG A 302 -6.33 -1.93 -0.17
N LEU A 303 -6.05 -1.40 1.03
CA LEU A 303 -6.67 -0.16 1.50
C LEU A 303 -6.50 1.00 0.51
N LEU A 304 -5.29 1.18 -0.05
CA LEU A 304 -5.04 2.27 -1.02
C LEU A 304 -5.76 2.05 -2.34
N ALA A 305 -5.87 0.80 -2.79
CA ALA A 305 -6.65 0.47 -3.98
C ALA A 305 -8.14 0.77 -3.75
N GLU A 306 -8.70 0.36 -2.60
CA GLU A 306 -10.07 0.67 -2.20
C GLU A 306 -10.32 2.18 -2.13
N MET A 307 -9.46 2.94 -1.44
CA MET A 307 -9.58 4.40 -1.33
C MET A 307 -9.49 5.11 -2.69
N THR A 308 -8.63 4.63 -3.58
CA THR A 308 -8.47 5.22 -4.92
C THR A 308 -9.73 4.97 -5.76
N ILE A 309 -10.28 3.75 -5.71
CA ILE A 309 -11.53 3.41 -6.39
C ILE A 309 -12.69 4.21 -5.80
N ASP A 310 -12.82 4.30 -4.46
CA ASP A 310 -13.83 5.12 -3.80
C ASP A 310 -13.76 6.57 -4.30
N CYS A 311 -12.56 7.13 -4.32
CA CYS A 311 -12.34 8.50 -4.82
C CYS A 311 -12.74 8.63 -6.29
N ALA A 312 -12.43 7.64 -7.14
CA ALA A 312 -12.76 7.67 -8.57
C ALA A 312 -14.26 7.66 -8.81
N VAL A 313 -15.01 6.80 -8.09
CA VAL A 313 -16.45 6.58 -8.33
C VAL A 313 -17.36 7.43 -7.44
N GLU A 314 -16.79 8.16 -6.47
CA GLU A 314 -17.57 9.02 -5.56
C GLU A 314 -18.47 9.98 -6.33
N SER A 315 -19.74 10.03 -5.97
CA SER A 315 -20.76 10.91 -6.54
C SER A 315 -21.18 10.58 -7.98
N ASP A 316 -20.76 9.48 -8.57
CA ASP A 316 -21.16 9.03 -9.89
C ASP A 316 -22.18 7.89 -9.80
N PRO A 317 -23.48 8.13 -10.07
CA PRO A 317 -24.51 7.09 -9.98
C PRO A 317 -24.33 5.98 -11.02
N ASP A 318 -23.70 6.28 -12.15
CA ASP A 318 -23.53 5.39 -13.29
C ASP A 318 -22.16 4.68 -13.32
N TRP A 319 -21.41 4.77 -12.21
CA TRP A 319 -20.09 4.16 -12.11
C TRP A 319 -20.06 2.68 -12.54
N HIS A 320 -21.12 1.94 -12.30
CA HIS A 320 -21.23 0.52 -12.61
C HIS A 320 -21.36 0.19 -14.10
N GLN A 321 -21.57 1.20 -14.97
CA GLN A 321 -21.67 1.05 -16.42
C GLN A 321 -20.41 1.52 -17.15
N LYS A 322 -19.46 2.12 -16.44
CA LYS A 322 -18.26 2.74 -16.98
C LYS A 322 -17.19 1.76 -17.39
N ARG A 323 -16.29 2.23 -18.25
CA ARG A 323 -15.08 1.51 -18.68
C ARG A 323 -13.87 2.05 -17.97
N TYR A 324 -13.05 1.15 -17.47
CA TYR A 324 -11.93 1.43 -16.58
C TYR A 324 -10.61 0.92 -17.16
N LEU A 325 -9.55 1.71 -17.01
CA LEU A 325 -8.19 1.34 -17.41
C LEU A 325 -7.22 1.51 -16.23
N ASP A 326 -6.44 0.47 -15.95
CA ASP A 326 -5.22 0.57 -15.15
C ASP A 326 -3.99 0.45 -16.08
N PRO A 327 -3.28 1.56 -16.37
CA PRO A 327 -2.16 1.55 -17.31
C PRO A 327 -0.86 0.98 -16.73
N SER A 328 -0.87 0.49 -15.48
CA SER A 328 0.28 -0.10 -14.78
C SER A 328 -0.20 -1.14 -13.76
N CYS A 329 -0.96 -2.12 -14.23
CA CYS A 329 -1.82 -2.94 -13.38
C CYS A 329 -1.08 -3.87 -12.39
N GLY A 330 0.22 -4.13 -12.57
CA GLY A 330 1.00 -4.97 -11.66
C GLY A 330 0.38 -6.34 -11.44
N SER A 331 0.04 -6.67 -10.20
CA SER A 331 -0.65 -7.89 -9.80
C SER A 331 -2.16 -7.86 -10.04
N GLY A 332 -2.71 -6.73 -10.49
CA GLY A 332 -4.13 -6.55 -10.76
C GLY A 332 -4.97 -6.15 -9.55
N ILE A 333 -4.39 -5.68 -8.45
CA ILE A 333 -5.14 -5.35 -7.22
C ILE A 333 -6.29 -4.38 -7.48
N PHE A 334 -6.08 -3.33 -8.27
CA PHE A 334 -7.13 -2.38 -8.64
C PHE A 334 -8.23 -3.04 -9.47
N LEU A 335 -7.85 -3.84 -10.47
CA LEU A 335 -8.80 -4.51 -11.36
C LEU A 335 -9.63 -5.56 -10.62
N VAL A 336 -9.02 -6.34 -9.72
CA VAL A 336 -9.70 -7.33 -8.88
C VAL A 336 -10.66 -6.65 -7.92
N THR A 337 -10.22 -5.60 -7.24
CA THR A 337 -11.06 -4.84 -6.30
C THR A 337 -12.27 -4.23 -7.03
N LEU A 338 -12.05 -3.63 -8.20
CA LEU A 338 -13.13 -3.05 -9.00
C LEU A 338 -14.07 -4.14 -9.54
N PHE A 339 -13.53 -5.24 -10.07
CA PHE A 339 -14.33 -6.38 -10.52
C PHE A 339 -15.26 -6.89 -9.42
N ASN A 340 -14.72 -7.09 -8.20
CA ASN A 340 -15.50 -7.54 -7.06
C ASN A 340 -16.63 -6.55 -6.71
N ARG A 341 -16.40 -5.26 -6.80
CA ARG A 341 -17.43 -4.23 -6.55
C ARG A 341 -18.52 -4.24 -7.62
N LEU A 342 -18.14 -4.27 -8.91
CA LEU A 342 -19.08 -4.31 -10.03
C LEU A 342 -19.94 -5.59 -9.99
N ALA A 343 -19.32 -6.74 -9.75
CA ALA A 343 -19.99 -8.02 -9.66
C ALA A 343 -20.92 -8.10 -8.44
N THR A 344 -20.50 -7.54 -7.29
CA THR A 344 -21.35 -7.44 -6.09
C THR A 344 -22.54 -6.53 -6.32
N TYR A 345 -22.33 -5.37 -6.95
CA TYR A 345 -23.41 -4.45 -7.33
C TYR A 345 -24.43 -5.14 -8.24
N TRP A 346 -23.96 -5.82 -9.28
CA TRP A 346 -24.83 -6.59 -10.18
C TRP A 346 -25.64 -7.64 -9.42
N GLN A 347 -24.99 -8.40 -8.53
CA GLN A 347 -25.66 -9.45 -7.73
C GLN A 347 -26.77 -8.86 -6.84
N PHE A 348 -26.57 -7.68 -6.27
CA PHE A 348 -27.62 -7.03 -5.45
C PHE A 348 -28.77 -6.51 -6.29
N ALA A 349 -28.49 -5.93 -7.44
CA ALA A 349 -29.52 -5.44 -8.35
C ALA A 349 -30.46 -6.58 -8.83
N HIS A 350 -29.94 -7.83 -8.88
CA HIS A 350 -30.68 -9.01 -9.39
C HIS A 350 -31.06 -10.01 -8.30
N LYS A 351 -30.90 -9.69 -7.03
CA LYS A 351 -31.15 -10.60 -5.87
C LYS A 351 -32.57 -11.22 -5.84
N HIS A 352 -33.55 -10.59 -6.47
CA HIS A 352 -34.94 -11.02 -6.45
C HIS A 352 -35.35 -11.94 -7.60
N GLN A 353 -34.42 -12.27 -8.53
CA GLN A 353 -34.75 -13.04 -9.73
C GLN A 353 -34.76 -14.58 -9.54
N GLY A 354 -34.51 -15.08 -8.30
CA GLY A 354 -34.56 -16.50 -7.95
C GLY A 354 -33.23 -17.23 -8.10
N ASN A 355 -33.22 -18.48 -7.67
CA ASN A 355 -32.09 -19.42 -7.79
C ASN A 355 -32.44 -20.48 -8.82
N GLY A 356 -31.65 -20.64 -9.86
CA GLY A 356 -31.85 -21.67 -10.87
C GLY A 356 -30.93 -21.54 -12.08
N GLU A 357 -31.08 -22.43 -13.04
CA GLU A 357 -30.23 -22.48 -14.27
C GLU A 357 -30.25 -21.15 -15.03
N SER A 358 -31.43 -20.52 -15.16
CA SER A 358 -31.55 -19.23 -15.84
C SER A 358 -30.75 -18.14 -15.18
N PHE A 359 -30.81 -18.07 -13.85
CA PHE A 359 -30.03 -17.08 -13.07
C PHE A 359 -28.52 -17.31 -13.18
N TYR A 360 -28.08 -18.57 -13.18
CA TYR A 360 -26.67 -18.90 -13.36
C TYR A 360 -26.14 -18.40 -14.72
N VAL A 361 -26.88 -18.67 -15.82
CA VAL A 361 -26.49 -18.24 -17.17
C VAL A 361 -26.45 -16.72 -17.29
N GLU A 362 -27.43 -16.05 -16.71
CA GLU A 362 -27.47 -14.57 -16.67
C GLU A 362 -26.28 -14.01 -15.88
N LYS A 363 -25.99 -14.57 -14.71
CA LYS A 363 -24.84 -14.21 -13.87
C LYS A 363 -23.52 -14.45 -14.59
N ASP A 364 -23.30 -15.60 -15.21
CA ASP A 364 -22.09 -15.89 -16.00
C ASP A 364 -21.93 -14.87 -17.12
N THR A 365 -23.00 -14.55 -17.84
CA THR A 365 -22.99 -13.56 -18.93
C THR A 365 -22.64 -12.18 -18.43
N ALA A 366 -23.25 -11.73 -17.34
CA ALA A 366 -23.01 -10.41 -16.77
C ALA A 366 -21.59 -10.27 -16.21
N LEU A 367 -21.11 -11.28 -15.48
CA LEU A 367 -19.75 -11.24 -14.92
C LEU A 367 -18.67 -11.30 -16.02
N ARG A 368 -18.93 -12.06 -17.11
CA ARG A 368 -18.05 -12.00 -18.30
C ARG A 368 -18.09 -10.65 -18.97
N HIS A 369 -19.24 -10.02 -19.07
CA HIS A 369 -19.34 -8.67 -19.62
C HIS A 369 -18.52 -7.68 -18.82
N ILE A 370 -18.63 -7.70 -17.48
CA ILE A 370 -17.78 -6.86 -16.60
C ILE A 370 -16.30 -7.14 -16.88
N LEU A 371 -15.90 -8.40 -16.86
CA LEU A 371 -14.52 -8.83 -17.02
C LEU A 371 -13.93 -8.46 -18.40
N GLU A 372 -14.69 -8.67 -19.49
CA GLU A 372 -14.19 -8.58 -20.85
C GLU A 372 -14.40 -7.19 -21.49
N LYS A 373 -15.35 -6.39 -20.98
CA LYS A 373 -15.75 -5.14 -21.61
C LYS A 373 -15.56 -3.88 -20.76
N GLN A 374 -15.58 -4.01 -19.41
CA GLN A 374 -15.53 -2.84 -18.53
C GLN A 374 -14.14 -2.58 -17.95
N ILE A 375 -13.30 -3.59 -17.79
CA ILE A 375 -11.99 -3.45 -17.14
C ILE A 375 -10.86 -3.82 -18.11
N VAL A 376 -9.79 -3.01 -18.09
CA VAL A 376 -8.58 -3.26 -18.88
C VAL A 376 -7.35 -2.94 -18.03
N GLY A 377 -6.30 -3.77 -18.12
CA GLY A 377 -5.00 -3.55 -17.50
C GLY A 377 -3.86 -3.62 -18.50
N ILE A 378 -2.85 -2.79 -18.30
CA ILE A 378 -1.59 -2.84 -19.05
C ILE A 378 -0.44 -3.00 -18.08
N ASP A 379 0.51 -3.86 -18.40
CA ASP A 379 1.81 -3.91 -17.72
C ASP A 379 2.92 -4.32 -18.71
N ILE A 380 4.10 -3.76 -18.52
CA ILE A 380 5.27 -4.07 -19.37
C ILE A 380 5.87 -5.46 -19.06
N LYS A 381 5.56 -6.03 -17.88
CA LYS A 381 6.09 -7.31 -17.42
C LYS A 381 5.10 -8.42 -17.66
N GLN A 382 5.51 -9.43 -18.42
CA GLN A 382 4.73 -10.62 -18.66
C GLN A 382 4.27 -11.31 -17.36
N ALA A 383 5.15 -11.44 -16.38
CA ALA A 383 4.83 -12.06 -15.09
C ALA A 383 3.70 -11.33 -14.35
N SER A 384 3.70 -9.98 -14.38
CA SER A 384 2.62 -9.15 -13.84
C SER A 384 1.29 -9.43 -14.57
N CYS A 385 1.32 -9.49 -15.90
CA CYS A 385 0.13 -9.76 -16.69
C CYS A 385 -0.48 -11.14 -16.42
N VAL A 386 0.36 -12.19 -16.33
CA VAL A 386 -0.07 -13.55 -15.97
C VAL A 386 -0.73 -13.56 -14.59
N LEU A 387 -0.14 -12.84 -13.64
CA LEU A 387 -0.64 -12.73 -12.28
C LEU A 387 -1.97 -11.98 -12.20
N THR A 388 -2.11 -10.89 -12.94
CA THR A 388 -3.38 -10.16 -13.06
C THR A 388 -4.48 -11.07 -13.60
N CYS A 389 -4.18 -11.86 -14.65
CA CYS A 389 -5.14 -12.84 -15.18
C CYS A 389 -5.52 -13.91 -14.13
N PHE A 390 -4.53 -14.41 -13.39
CA PHE A 390 -4.77 -15.38 -12.32
C PHE A 390 -5.70 -14.81 -11.24
N SER A 391 -5.41 -13.61 -10.77
CA SER A 391 -6.21 -12.94 -9.74
C SER A 391 -7.65 -12.68 -10.20
N LEU A 392 -7.83 -12.27 -11.45
CA LEU A 392 -9.15 -12.08 -12.05
C LEU A 392 -9.92 -13.41 -12.24
N TYR A 393 -9.24 -14.52 -12.57
CA TYR A 393 -9.90 -15.82 -12.65
C TYR A 393 -10.40 -16.29 -11.29
N ILE A 394 -9.60 -16.14 -10.24
CA ILE A 394 -10.04 -16.47 -8.89
C ILE A 394 -11.22 -15.58 -8.48
N ALA A 395 -11.13 -14.28 -8.74
CA ALA A 395 -12.21 -13.33 -8.42
C ALA A 395 -13.51 -13.71 -9.16
N PHE A 396 -13.43 -14.05 -10.43
CA PHE A 396 -14.58 -14.49 -11.22
C PHE A 396 -15.20 -15.76 -10.64
N LEU A 397 -14.37 -16.80 -10.38
CA LEU A 397 -14.85 -18.08 -9.82
C LEU A 397 -15.43 -17.93 -8.41
N ASP A 398 -14.96 -16.95 -7.65
CA ASP A 398 -15.43 -16.69 -6.29
C ASP A 398 -16.93 -16.32 -6.24
N PHE A 399 -17.50 -15.82 -7.32
CA PHE A 399 -18.92 -15.46 -7.40
C PHE A 399 -19.85 -16.65 -7.63
N PHE A 400 -19.34 -17.83 -7.94
CA PHE A 400 -20.15 -19.03 -8.17
C PHE A 400 -20.07 -20.00 -7.01
N GLU A 401 -21.18 -20.67 -6.71
CA GLU A 401 -21.15 -21.78 -5.75
C GLU A 401 -20.49 -23.01 -6.39
N PRO A 402 -19.69 -23.77 -5.62
CA PRO A 402 -19.00 -24.95 -6.15
C PRO A 402 -19.93 -25.96 -6.82
N ILE A 403 -21.10 -26.16 -6.24
CA ILE A 403 -22.11 -27.08 -6.76
C ILE A 403 -22.61 -26.69 -8.17
N ASP A 404 -22.79 -25.38 -8.39
CA ASP A 404 -23.22 -24.84 -9.69
C ASP A 404 -22.16 -25.11 -10.75
N ILE A 405 -20.88 -24.78 -10.46
CA ILE A 405 -19.77 -25.03 -11.38
C ILE A 405 -19.67 -26.50 -11.74
N LEU A 406 -19.76 -27.43 -10.76
CA LEU A 406 -19.65 -28.86 -10.96
C LEU A 406 -20.83 -29.41 -11.77
N THR A 407 -22.04 -28.92 -11.54
CA THR A 407 -23.25 -29.35 -12.27
C THR A 407 -23.17 -28.91 -13.74
N TYR A 408 -22.83 -27.65 -13.99
CA TYR A 408 -22.71 -27.12 -15.36
C TYR A 408 -21.54 -27.73 -16.13
N GLN A 409 -20.43 -28.07 -15.46
CA GLN A 409 -19.33 -28.83 -16.10
C GLN A 409 -19.77 -30.19 -16.59
N LYS A 410 -20.56 -30.93 -15.81
CA LYS A 410 -21.09 -32.26 -16.21
C LYS A 410 -22.04 -32.18 -17.41
N GLU A 411 -22.86 -31.14 -17.45
CA GLU A 411 -23.85 -30.97 -18.52
C GLU A 411 -23.29 -30.33 -19.80
N SER A 412 -21.97 -30.13 -19.88
CA SER A 412 -21.29 -29.44 -21.00
C SER A 412 -21.79 -28.02 -21.30
N LYS A 413 -22.51 -27.40 -20.36
CA LYS A 413 -23.04 -26.04 -20.44
C LYS A 413 -22.04 -25.01 -19.90
N TYR A 414 -21.03 -25.44 -19.14
CA TYR A 414 -20.02 -24.54 -18.58
C TYR A 414 -19.14 -23.96 -19.69
N LYS A 415 -19.13 -22.64 -19.80
CA LYS A 415 -18.19 -21.95 -20.66
C LYS A 415 -16.83 -21.89 -19.95
N LYS A 416 -15.78 -22.35 -20.63
CA LYS A 416 -14.40 -22.23 -20.12
C LYS A 416 -14.06 -20.80 -19.77
N LEU A 417 -13.09 -20.63 -18.88
CA LEU A 417 -12.59 -19.29 -18.56
C LEU A 417 -12.13 -18.56 -19.83
N PRO A 418 -12.43 -17.27 -19.98
CA PRO A 418 -11.99 -16.50 -21.12
C PRO A 418 -10.47 -16.38 -21.14
N LYS A 419 -9.85 -16.27 -22.31
CA LYS A 419 -8.45 -15.89 -22.41
C LYS A 419 -8.32 -14.39 -22.20
N LEU A 420 -7.78 -14.00 -21.07
CA LEU A 420 -7.66 -12.59 -20.67
C LEU A 420 -6.39 -11.94 -21.21
N LEU A 421 -5.28 -12.70 -21.24
CA LEU A 421 -3.98 -12.21 -21.74
C LEU A 421 -3.87 -12.45 -23.24
N LYS A 422 -3.68 -11.41 -24.01
CA LYS A 422 -3.32 -11.46 -25.42
C LYS A 422 -1.95 -10.82 -25.63
N ARG A 423 -1.02 -11.64 -26.11
CA ARG A 423 0.30 -11.23 -26.56
C ARG A 423 0.21 -10.97 -28.06
N LYS A 424 0.44 -9.80 -28.53
CA LYS A 424 0.40 -9.35 -29.95
C LYS A 424 -1.00 -9.43 -30.60
N PHE A 425 -1.41 -8.27 -31.05
CA PHE A 425 -2.58 -8.09 -31.89
C PHE A 425 -2.33 -8.68 -33.29
N SER A 426 -3.15 -9.64 -33.67
CA SER A 426 -3.58 -9.75 -35.05
C SER A 426 -4.94 -9.05 -35.12
N CYS A 427 -5.00 -7.89 -35.75
CA CYS A 427 -6.27 -7.33 -36.21
C CYS A 427 -6.85 -8.30 -37.25
N GLU A 428 -7.69 -9.22 -36.83
CA GLU A 428 -8.64 -9.84 -37.75
C GLU A 428 -9.69 -8.80 -38.08
N GLN A 429 -9.85 -8.56 -39.36
CA GLN A 429 -10.71 -7.53 -39.93
C GLN A 429 -12.14 -7.68 -39.37
N GLY A 430 -12.61 -6.69 -38.62
CA GLY A 430 -14.04 -6.43 -38.39
C GLY A 430 -14.54 -6.31 -36.95
N GLU A 431 -13.85 -6.80 -35.92
CA GLU A 431 -14.24 -6.58 -34.52
C GLU A 431 -13.09 -5.99 -33.71
N TYR A 432 -13.29 -4.78 -33.17
CA TYR A 432 -12.39 -4.18 -32.19
C TYR A 432 -12.52 -4.95 -30.87
N PHE A 433 -11.71 -5.99 -30.71
CA PHE A 433 -11.61 -6.70 -29.46
C PHE A 433 -10.51 -6.09 -28.60
N ILE A 434 -10.86 -5.53 -27.46
CA ILE A 434 -9.91 -5.01 -26.49
C ILE A 434 -9.58 -6.16 -25.50
N PRO A 435 -8.33 -6.64 -25.43
CA PRO A 435 -7.93 -7.64 -24.44
C PRO A 435 -8.07 -7.06 -23.02
N VAL A 436 -8.34 -7.93 -22.04
CA VAL A 436 -8.51 -7.53 -20.64
C VAL A 436 -7.17 -7.17 -20.02
N VAL A 437 -6.12 -7.94 -20.31
CA VAL A 437 -4.75 -7.69 -19.83
C VAL A 437 -3.81 -7.66 -21.02
N ILE A 438 -3.04 -6.60 -21.13
CA ILE A 438 -2.15 -6.31 -22.26
C ILE A 438 -0.71 -6.25 -21.77
N GLU A 439 0.16 -7.09 -22.34
CA GLU A 439 1.61 -7.02 -22.16
C GLU A 439 2.17 -5.97 -23.13
N ASP A 440 2.28 -4.70 -22.67
CA ASP A 440 2.80 -3.59 -23.47
C ASP A 440 3.26 -2.43 -22.59
N ASP A 441 3.95 -1.46 -23.15
CA ASP A 441 4.29 -0.20 -22.49
C ASP A 441 3.15 0.82 -22.69
N ALA A 442 2.43 1.13 -21.60
CA ALA A 442 1.31 2.07 -21.63
C ALA A 442 1.69 3.48 -22.12
N LEU A 443 2.95 3.89 -21.99
CA LEU A 443 3.42 5.20 -22.45
C LEU A 443 3.54 5.30 -23.96
N THR A 444 3.80 4.16 -24.64
CA THR A 444 4.06 4.10 -26.08
C THR A 444 3.03 3.29 -26.84
N THR A 445 2.18 2.53 -26.17
CA THR A 445 1.21 1.64 -26.81
C THR A 445 0.26 2.38 -27.76
N GLU A 446 -0.01 1.77 -28.91
CA GLU A 446 -1.02 2.17 -29.88
C GLU A 446 -2.16 1.14 -29.97
N THR A 447 -2.13 0.12 -29.09
CA THR A 447 -3.09 -0.99 -29.13
C THR A 447 -4.47 -0.63 -28.59
N LEU A 448 -4.59 0.45 -27.83
CA LEU A 448 -5.87 0.93 -27.30
C LEU A 448 -6.46 2.01 -28.19
N VAL A 449 -7.79 1.94 -28.35
CA VAL A 449 -8.54 3.00 -29.03
C VAL A 449 -8.46 4.28 -28.17
N PRO A 450 -8.00 5.41 -28.71
CA PRO A 450 -8.02 6.67 -28.00
C PRO A 450 -9.43 7.04 -27.52
N GLU A 451 -9.51 7.76 -26.39
CA GLU A 451 -10.76 8.29 -25.85
C GLU A 451 -11.87 7.23 -25.67
N SER A 452 -11.47 6.02 -25.20
CA SER A 452 -12.40 4.90 -25.06
C SER A 452 -12.66 4.47 -23.61
N PHE A 453 -12.07 5.16 -22.64
CA PHE A 453 -12.25 4.88 -21.20
C PHE A 453 -12.87 6.07 -20.47
N ASP A 454 -13.78 5.78 -19.55
CA ASP A 454 -14.40 6.77 -18.68
C ASP A 454 -13.55 7.07 -17.46
N VAL A 455 -12.77 6.08 -16.99
CA VAL A 455 -11.92 6.21 -15.81
C VAL A 455 -10.55 5.57 -16.07
N VAL A 456 -9.49 6.32 -15.80
CA VAL A 456 -8.11 5.83 -15.71
C VAL A 456 -7.68 5.91 -14.25
N PHE A 457 -7.30 4.79 -13.65
CA PHE A 457 -6.90 4.71 -12.24
C PHE A 457 -5.63 3.88 -12.11
N GLY A 458 -5.09 3.73 -10.88
CA GLY A 458 -3.93 2.87 -10.64
C GLY A 458 -2.82 3.53 -9.84
N ASN A 459 -1.70 2.83 -9.72
CA ASN A 459 -0.48 3.28 -9.06
C ASN A 459 0.70 3.21 -10.04
N PRO A 460 0.95 4.25 -10.85
CA PRO A 460 2.06 4.25 -11.81
C PRO A 460 3.42 4.20 -11.11
N PRO A 461 4.48 3.69 -11.77
CA PRO A 461 5.81 3.60 -11.17
C PRO A 461 6.41 4.98 -10.85
N TRP A 462 7.06 5.12 -9.66
CA TRP A 462 7.58 6.39 -9.12
C TRP A 462 9.09 6.54 -9.32
N VAL A 463 9.61 6.24 -10.51
CA VAL A 463 11.04 6.34 -10.82
C VAL A 463 11.37 7.71 -11.40
N GLY A 464 12.57 8.20 -11.10
CA GLY A 464 13.14 9.41 -11.68
C GLY A 464 13.45 10.51 -10.66
N ARG A 465 14.35 11.41 -11.03
CA ARG A 465 14.73 12.60 -10.26
C ARG A 465 14.03 13.82 -10.84
N SER A 466 13.24 14.51 -10.03
CA SER A 466 12.59 15.79 -10.38
C SER A 466 11.65 15.76 -11.61
N THR A 467 11.93 16.52 -12.66
CA THR A 467 11.07 16.73 -13.83
C THR A 467 10.90 15.52 -14.75
N THR A 468 11.68 14.46 -14.56
CA THR A 468 11.63 13.22 -15.33
C THR A 468 10.95 12.08 -14.57
N GLN A 469 10.03 12.39 -13.64
CA GLN A 469 9.30 11.34 -12.92
C GLN A 469 8.35 10.61 -13.87
N LEU A 470 8.50 9.28 -13.89
CA LEU A 470 7.68 8.43 -14.73
C LEU A 470 6.18 8.59 -14.44
N ALA A 471 5.81 8.78 -13.16
CA ALA A 471 4.43 9.02 -12.76
C ALA A 471 3.78 10.22 -13.48
N LEU A 472 4.52 11.29 -13.78
CA LEU A 472 4.00 12.44 -14.53
C LEU A 472 3.65 12.08 -15.97
N GLN A 473 4.48 11.24 -16.61
CA GLN A 473 4.24 10.78 -17.98
C GLN A 473 2.96 9.94 -18.05
N PHE A 474 2.67 9.13 -17.00
CA PHE A 474 1.41 8.39 -16.92
C PHE A 474 0.19 9.32 -16.77
N VAL A 475 0.30 10.39 -15.98
CA VAL A 475 -0.76 11.41 -15.88
C VAL A 475 -1.02 12.08 -17.23
N ASP A 476 0.04 12.49 -17.94
CA ASP A 476 -0.07 13.15 -19.23
C ASP A 476 -0.62 12.18 -20.29
N ARG A 477 -0.16 10.92 -20.29
CA ARG A 477 -0.62 9.88 -21.22
C ARG A 477 -2.09 9.50 -21.02
N ALA A 478 -2.60 9.57 -19.78
CA ALA A 478 -3.99 9.24 -19.48
C ALA A 478 -5.01 10.02 -20.30
N LYS A 479 -4.68 11.25 -20.74
CA LYS A 479 -5.54 12.04 -21.63
C LYS A 479 -5.89 11.35 -22.93
N MET A 480 -4.95 10.58 -23.49
CA MET A 480 -5.20 9.86 -24.74
C MET A 480 -6.21 8.74 -24.57
N PHE A 481 -6.29 8.15 -23.39
CA PHE A 481 -7.20 7.04 -23.11
C PHE A 481 -8.59 7.49 -22.69
N LEU A 482 -8.68 8.66 -22.03
CA LEU A 482 -9.93 9.16 -21.45
C LEU A 482 -10.84 9.82 -22.48
N THR A 483 -12.14 9.51 -22.37
CA THR A 483 -13.22 10.28 -23.00
C THR A 483 -13.21 11.73 -22.52
N GLU A 484 -13.91 12.62 -23.20
CA GLU A 484 -14.11 13.98 -22.69
C GLU A 484 -14.92 13.95 -21.39
N GLY A 485 -14.48 14.70 -20.37
CA GLY A 485 -15.03 14.60 -19.01
C GLY A 485 -14.64 13.33 -18.26
N GLY A 486 -13.85 12.43 -18.84
CA GLY A 486 -13.37 11.20 -18.20
C GLY A 486 -12.45 11.48 -17.01
N ILE A 487 -12.44 10.58 -16.06
CA ILE A 487 -11.81 10.73 -14.74
C ILE A 487 -10.44 10.07 -14.69
N LEU A 488 -9.43 10.83 -14.31
CA LEU A 488 -8.14 10.34 -13.84
C LEU A 488 -8.17 10.23 -12.31
N CYS A 489 -7.87 9.05 -11.75
CA CYS A 489 -7.74 8.87 -10.31
C CYS A 489 -6.53 7.98 -9.98
N GLN A 490 -5.39 8.56 -9.62
CA GLN A 490 -4.14 7.84 -9.45
C GLN A 490 -3.51 8.07 -8.08
N LEU A 491 -2.83 7.03 -7.59
CA LEU A 491 -1.96 7.08 -6.42
C LEU A 491 -0.58 7.60 -6.86
N LEU A 492 -0.20 8.78 -6.40
CA LEU A 492 0.99 9.50 -6.86
C LEU A 492 1.90 9.90 -5.69
N PRO A 493 3.20 10.16 -5.92
CA PRO A 493 4.07 10.70 -4.87
C PRO A 493 3.70 12.14 -4.50
N SER A 494 3.53 12.41 -3.20
CA SER A 494 3.17 13.74 -2.65
C SER A 494 4.12 14.85 -3.08
N LYS A 495 5.39 14.53 -3.37
CA LYS A 495 6.40 15.49 -3.83
C LYS A 495 6.02 16.19 -5.14
N LEU A 496 5.06 15.68 -5.90
CA LEU A 496 4.57 16.32 -7.12
C LEU A 496 3.93 17.69 -6.81
N PHE A 497 3.25 17.82 -5.68
CA PHE A 497 2.65 19.07 -5.24
C PHE A 497 3.45 19.79 -4.14
N LEU A 498 4.20 19.06 -3.33
CA LEU A 498 4.93 19.61 -2.21
C LEU A 498 6.36 20.11 -2.54
N ASN A 499 6.82 20.00 -3.80
CA ASN A 499 8.17 20.38 -4.18
C ASN A 499 8.16 21.46 -5.28
N ILE A 500 8.90 22.53 -5.08
CA ILE A 500 9.07 23.65 -6.02
C ILE A 500 9.52 23.21 -7.42
N ARG A 501 10.26 22.11 -7.52
CA ARG A 501 10.80 21.62 -8.81
C ARG A 501 9.71 21.16 -9.79
N ASN A 502 8.50 20.88 -9.32
CA ASN A 502 7.40 20.39 -10.13
C ASN A 502 6.39 21.48 -10.50
N GLU A 503 6.61 22.73 -10.16
CA GLU A 503 5.61 23.79 -10.35
C GLU A 503 5.36 24.15 -11.82
N ASP A 504 6.34 23.97 -12.72
CA ASP A 504 6.11 24.12 -14.16
C ASP A 504 5.12 23.09 -14.68
N TRP A 505 5.28 21.82 -14.25
CA TRP A 505 4.32 20.77 -14.55
C TRP A 505 2.96 21.06 -13.90
N GLN A 506 2.92 21.49 -12.63
CA GLN A 506 1.65 21.87 -11.98
C GLN A 506 0.92 22.95 -12.74
N THR A 507 1.64 23.97 -13.26
CA THR A 507 1.03 25.04 -14.08
C THR A 507 0.36 24.47 -15.33
N GLN A 508 1.05 23.58 -16.05
CA GLN A 508 0.49 22.92 -17.23
C GLN A 508 -0.70 22.01 -16.85
N PHE A 509 -0.59 21.27 -15.76
CA PHE A 509 -1.64 20.40 -15.26
C PHE A 509 -2.91 21.19 -14.94
N PHE A 510 -2.82 22.28 -14.16
CA PHE A 510 -3.99 23.12 -13.81
C PHE A 510 -4.63 23.85 -15.00
N GLN A 511 -3.91 23.99 -16.11
CA GLN A 511 -4.47 24.54 -17.35
C GLN A 511 -5.20 23.52 -18.21
N GLN A 512 -4.91 22.23 -18.02
CA GLN A 512 -5.32 21.16 -18.92
C GLN A 512 -6.25 20.13 -18.26
N TRP A 513 -6.39 20.17 -16.94
CA TRP A 513 -7.21 19.29 -16.15
C TRP A 513 -8.07 20.06 -15.16
N ILE A 514 -9.27 19.56 -14.91
CA ILE A 514 -10.11 20.01 -13.81
C ILE A 514 -9.73 19.15 -12.60
N LEU A 515 -9.04 19.73 -11.62
CA LEU A 515 -8.64 19.03 -10.42
C LEU A 515 -9.80 18.98 -9.42
N ASP A 516 -10.35 17.81 -9.18
CA ASP A 516 -11.52 17.63 -8.32
C ASP A 516 -11.14 17.43 -6.85
N ARG A 517 -10.17 16.51 -6.62
CA ARG A 517 -9.79 16.12 -5.25
C ARG A 517 -8.35 15.69 -5.14
N VAL A 518 -7.73 16.00 -4.01
CA VAL A 518 -6.43 15.48 -3.58
C VAL A 518 -6.55 14.95 -2.17
N VAL A 519 -6.24 13.68 -1.96
CA VAL A 519 -6.10 13.09 -0.62
C VAL A 519 -4.62 12.96 -0.30
N GLN A 520 -4.11 13.80 0.59
CA GLN A 520 -2.71 13.85 0.95
C GLN A 520 -2.39 12.86 2.08
N LEU A 521 -1.68 11.80 1.75
CA LEU A 521 -1.37 10.70 2.67
C LEU A 521 0.06 10.75 3.23
N ALA A 522 0.74 11.89 3.09
CA ALA A 522 2.15 12.03 3.50
C ALA A 522 2.39 11.70 4.98
N ASP A 523 1.44 12.00 5.85
CA ASP A 523 1.51 11.70 7.29
C ASP A 523 1.44 10.20 7.61
N TYR A 524 0.92 9.42 6.68
CA TYR A 524 0.79 7.95 6.78
C TYR A 524 1.93 7.19 6.09
N SER A 525 2.94 7.86 5.55
CA SER A 525 3.99 7.25 4.72
C SER A 525 4.74 6.08 5.36
N HIS A 526 4.85 6.07 6.70
CA HIS A 526 5.53 5.01 7.45
C HIS A 526 4.66 3.78 7.75
N ILE A 527 3.40 3.77 7.31
CA ILE A 527 2.42 2.70 7.59
C ILE A 527 1.90 2.09 6.30
N LEU A 528 1.62 2.93 5.30
CA LEU A 528 0.95 2.50 4.07
C LEU A 528 1.82 1.59 3.20
N PHE A 529 3.14 1.79 3.23
CA PHE A 529 4.07 0.98 2.45
C PHE A 529 5.06 0.26 3.38
N SER A 530 5.05 -1.05 3.39
CA SER A 530 5.90 -1.88 4.24
C SER A 530 7.41 -1.73 3.96
N SER A 531 7.79 -1.27 2.77
CA SER A 531 9.16 -1.23 2.28
C SER A 531 9.68 0.14 1.85
N ALA A 532 8.84 1.18 1.87
CA ALA A 532 9.23 2.52 1.43
C ALA A 532 8.58 3.61 2.28
N GLN A 533 9.38 4.50 2.80
CA GLN A 533 8.89 5.74 3.43
C GLN A 533 8.66 6.80 2.34
N ALA A 534 7.74 6.50 1.40
CA ALA A 534 7.45 7.41 0.31
C ALA A 534 6.10 8.11 0.55
N PRO A 535 6.10 9.43 0.83
CA PRO A 535 4.88 10.19 0.96
C PRO A 535 4.04 10.11 -0.32
N SER A 536 2.78 9.72 -0.18
CA SER A 536 1.85 9.50 -1.29
C SER A 536 0.61 10.39 -1.20
N MET A 537 -0.08 10.54 -2.33
CA MET A 537 -1.37 11.20 -2.44
C MET A 537 -2.26 10.47 -3.46
N ILE A 538 -3.57 10.54 -3.28
CA ILE A 538 -4.55 10.18 -4.32
C ILE A 538 -4.96 11.46 -5.02
N LEU A 539 -4.86 11.50 -6.33
CA LEU A 539 -5.23 12.63 -7.18
C LEU A 539 -6.42 12.22 -8.04
N LYS A 540 -7.52 12.98 -7.94
CA LYS A 540 -8.68 12.87 -8.84
C LYS A 540 -8.80 14.14 -9.68
N ALA A 541 -8.86 13.98 -10.99
CA ALA A 541 -9.04 15.07 -11.94
C ALA A 541 -9.90 14.60 -13.12
N SER A 542 -10.64 15.53 -13.71
CA SER A 542 -11.45 15.27 -14.90
C SER A 542 -10.76 15.85 -16.14
N LYS A 543 -10.80 15.14 -17.28
CA LYS A 543 -10.30 15.65 -18.56
C LYS A 543 -11.18 16.81 -19.01
N GLY A 544 -10.59 17.98 -19.19
CA GLY A 544 -11.30 19.19 -19.62
C GLY A 544 -10.62 20.47 -19.19
N ILE A 545 -11.21 21.60 -19.57
CA ILE A 545 -10.73 22.93 -19.24
C ILE A 545 -11.77 23.62 -18.35
N ILE A 546 -11.31 24.35 -17.34
CA ILE A 546 -12.20 25.10 -16.45
C ILE A 546 -12.75 26.32 -17.19
N GLU A 547 -14.04 26.37 -17.39
CA GLU A 547 -14.76 27.55 -17.93
C GLU A 547 -15.01 28.59 -16.81
N ASN A 548 -15.11 28.16 -15.56
CA ASN A 548 -15.47 29.01 -14.44
C ASN A 548 -14.35 29.11 -13.40
N ASN A 549 -13.86 30.32 -13.12
CA ASN A 549 -12.80 30.61 -12.14
C ASN A 549 -13.15 30.24 -10.69
N ASN A 550 -14.38 29.80 -10.41
CA ASN A 550 -14.84 29.44 -9.05
C ASN A 550 -14.75 27.94 -8.71
N HIS A 551 -14.11 27.12 -9.56
CA HIS A 551 -13.96 25.70 -9.26
C HIS A 551 -13.13 25.47 -7.99
N ASN A 552 -13.69 24.72 -7.03
CA ASN A 552 -13.07 24.39 -5.75
C ASN A 552 -12.53 22.97 -5.79
N VAL A 553 -11.27 22.84 -5.47
CA VAL A 553 -10.56 21.57 -5.26
C VAL A 553 -10.76 21.12 -3.82
N ILE A 554 -11.19 19.89 -3.61
CA ILE A 554 -11.21 19.26 -2.28
C ILE A 554 -9.80 18.79 -1.95
N TYR A 555 -9.24 19.31 -0.85
CA TYR A 555 -7.94 18.89 -0.34
C TYR A 555 -8.11 18.24 1.03
N ASP A 556 -8.10 16.91 1.06
CA ASP A 556 -8.16 16.12 2.29
C ASP A 556 -6.74 15.83 2.79
N THR A 557 -6.49 16.17 4.05
CA THR A 557 -5.16 16.07 4.70
C THR A 557 -5.25 15.29 6.01
N PRO A 558 -5.63 14.00 5.96
CA PRO A 558 -5.80 13.20 7.18
C PRO A 558 -4.52 13.14 7.99
N LYS A 559 -4.65 13.32 9.31
CA LYS A 559 -3.56 13.22 10.25
C LYS A 559 -3.49 11.82 10.84
N PHE A 560 -2.27 11.32 10.94
CA PHE A 560 -2.05 10.00 11.49
C PHE A 560 -2.54 9.90 12.95
N LYS A 561 -3.37 8.90 13.23
CA LYS A 561 -3.79 8.54 14.58
C LYS A 561 -3.25 7.15 14.92
N PRO A 562 -2.57 6.98 16.06
CA PRO A 562 -2.01 5.69 16.46
C PRO A 562 -3.04 4.54 16.49
N SER A 563 -4.32 4.85 16.74
CA SER A 563 -5.45 3.91 16.69
C SER A 563 -5.70 3.30 15.31
N CYS A 564 -5.29 4.00 14.24
CA CYS A 564 -5.47 3.52 12.87
C CYS A 564 -4.39 2.53 12.43
N ARG A 565 -3.25 2.47 13.17
CA ARG A 565 -2.08 1.67 12.79
C ARG A 565 -2.34 0.16 12.68
N PRO A 566 -3.06 -0.49 13.62
CA PRO A 566 -3.29 -1.93 13.56
C PRO A 566 -4.13 -2.38 12.36
N HIS A 567 -4.93 -1.47 11.82
CA HIS A 567 -5.87 -1.73 10.72
C HIS A 567 -5.37 -1.24 9.36
N GLY A 568 -4.20 -0.54 9.32
CA GLY A 568 -3.76 0.14 8.11
C GLY A 568 -4.76 1.21 7.62
N MET A 569 -5.64 1.68 8.50
CA MET A 569 -6.79 2.51 8.17
C MET A 569 -6.43 3.99 8.09
N VAL A 570 -7.05 4.72 7.16
CA VAL A 570 -6.98 6.18 7.05
C VAL A 570 -8.34 6.78 7.39
N LEU A 571 -8.36 7.63 8.42
CA LEU A 571 -9.56 8.37 8.80
C LEU A 571 -9.48 9.81 8.32
N ILE A 572 -10.47 10.25 7.56
CA ILE A 572 -10.61 11.63 7.09
C ILE A 572 -11.73 12.29 7.90
N SER A 573 -11.37 13.22 8.77
CA SER A 573 -12.33 13.99 9.54
C SER A 573 -12.75 15.26 8.79
N ALA A 574 -13.84 15.90 9.24
CA ALA A 574 -14.25 17.18 8.67
C ALA A 574 -13.18 18.28 8.79
N LEU A 575 -12.35 18.22 9.84
CA LEU A 575 -11.23 19.15 10.04
C LEU A 575 -10.07 18.93 9.06
N ASP A 576 -9.94 17.72 8.52
CA ASP A 576 -8.91 17.37 7.53
C ASP A 576 -9.29 17.86 6.13
N ARG A 577 -10.57 18.12 5.88
CA ARG A 577 -11.09 18.57 4.58
C ARG A 577 -10.97 20.08 4.43
N LYS A 578 -10.34 20.50 3.35
CA LYS A 578 -10.11 21.88 2.97
C LYS A 578 -10.52 22.12 1.53
N MET A 579 -10.81 23.37 1.18
CA MET A 579 -11.13 23.74 -0.18
C MET A 579 -10.17 24.81 -0.66
N VAL A 580 -9.64 24.65 -1.86
CA VAL A 580 -8.72 25.59 -2.52
C VAL A 580 -9.24 25.85 -3.93
N ARG A 581 -9.26 27.10 -4.37
CA ARG A 581 -9.67 27.41 -5.74
C ARG A 581 -8.59 26.99 -6.73
N GLN A 582 -8.95 26.33 -7.81
CA GLN A 582 -7.97 25.95 -8.83
C GLN A 582 -7.34 27.15 -9.50
N SER A 583 -8.08 28.27 -9.67
CA SER A 583 -7.53 29.53 -10.18
C SER A 583 -6.41 30.09 -9.28
N GLU A 584 -6.54 29.94 -7.96
CA GLU A 584 -5.48 30.31 -7.01
C GLU A 584 -4.26 29.37 -7.14
N LEU A 585 -4.47 28.05 -7.22
CA LEU A 585 -3.39 27.09 -7.45
C LEU A 585 -2.63 27.40 -8.75
N LEU A 586 -3.33 27.72 -9.83
CA LEU A 586 -2.73 28.10 -11.08
C LEU A 586 -1.94 29.42 -10.97
N PHE A 587 -2.47 30.42 -10.26
CA PHE A 587 -1.76 31.68 -10.02
C PHE A 587 -0.49 31.43 -9.20
N GLN A 588 -0.60 30.71 -8.08
CA GLN A 588 0.53 30.41 -7.20
C GLN A 588 1.61 29.56 -7.89
N SER A 589 1.23 28.61 -8.77
CA SER A 589 2.20 27.82 -9.51
C SER A 589 3.01 28.64 -10.52
N LYS A 590 2.38 29.64 -11.19
CA LYS A 590 3.06 30.61 -12.05
C LYS A 590 4.05 31.48 -11.25
N CYS A 591 3.72 31.80 -10.00
CA CYS A 591 4.58 32.54 -9.08
C CYS A 591 5.62 31.67 -8.39
N LYS A 592 5.72 30.36 -8.67
CA LYS A 592 6.59 29.38 -7.99
C LYS A 592 6.33 29.30 -6.46
N LYS A 593 5.08 29.44 -6.05
CA LYS A 593 4.62 29.41 -4.64
C LYS A 593 3.54 28.36 -4.34
N ALA A 594 3.09 27.58 -5.34
CA ALA A 594 2.04 26.58 -5.13
C ALA A 594 2.46 25.53 -4.08
N HIS A 595 3.74 25.13 -4.06
CA HIS A 595 4.25 24.19 -3.04
C HIS A 595 4.12 24.75 -1.61
N VAL A 596 4.21 26.06 -1.41
CA VAL A 596 4.01 26.71 -0.11
C VAL A 596 2.54 26.61 0.29
N LEU A 597 1.63 26.94 -0.63
CA LEU A 597 0.18 26.84 -0.40
C LEU A 597 -0.22 25.39 -0.03
N TRP A 598 0.24 24.39 -0.80
CA TRP A 598 -0.01 22.99 -0.51
C TRP A 598 0.50 22.56 0.87
N LYS A 599 1.70 22.98 1.26
CA LYS A 599 2.29 22.67 2.58
C LYS A 599 1.54 23.34 3.71
N SER A 600 1.24 24.63 3.58
CA SER A 600 0.52 25.39 4.61
C SER A 600 -0.86 24.80 4.85
N MET A 601 -1.58 24.42 3.78
CA MET A 601 -2.88 23.77 3.88
C MET A 601 -2.77 22.32 4.37
N PHE A 602 -1.67 21.61 4.07
CA PHE A 602 -1.43 20.26 4.60
C PHE A 602 -1.25 20.28 6.12
N ARG A 603 -0.47 21.21 6.65
CA ARG A 603 -0.12 21.27 8.07
C ARG A 603 -1.11 22.10 8.89
N GLY A 604 -1.67 23.14 8.30
CA GLY A 604 -2.55 24.10 8.94
C GLY A 604 -3.89 24.30 8.22
N THR A 605 -4.38 25.51 8.29
CA THR A 605 -5.66 25.98 7.77
C THR A 605 -5.49 27.21 6.88
N GLY A 606 -6.57 27.72 6.30
CA GLY A 606 -6.51 29.00 5.57
C GLY A 606 -6.14 30.22 6.44
N ARG A 607 -6.26 30.14 7.77
CA ARG A 607 -5.76 31.19 8.68
C ARG A 607 -4.25 31.16 8.77
N ASP A 608 -3.67 29.96 8.86
CA ASP A 608 -2.22 29.77 8.87
C ASP A 608 -1.61 30.27 7.55
N ASN A 609 -2.23 29.95 6.41
CA ASN A 609 -1.77 30.44 5.12
C ASN A 609 -1.72 31.98 5.06
N ARG A 610 -2.76 32.68 5.54
CA ARG A 610 -2.78 34.14 5.58
C ARG A 610 -1.69 34.71 6.49
N LEU A 611 -1.45 34.07 7.64
CA LEU A 611 -0.35 34.50 8.53
C LEU A 611 1.01 34.33 7.86
N LEU A 612 1.22 33.19 7.17
CA LEU A 612 2.46 32.94 6.43
C LEU A 612 2.65 33.92 5.27
N GLU A 613 1.59 34.26 4.53
CA GLU A 613 1.64 35.31 3.48
C GLU A 613 2.00 36.66 4.04
N TYR A 614 1.48 37.02 5.21
CA TYR A 614 1.85 38.26 5.90
C TYR A 614 3.33 38.24 6.33
N LEU A 615 3.78 37.17 6.99
CA LEU A 615 5.17 37.00 7.39
C LEU A 615 6.13 36.97 6.19
N ASP A 616 5.70 36.48 5.07
CA ASP A 616 6.49 36.39 3.82
C ASP A 616 6.75 37.76 3.16
N GLN A 617 5.96 38.80 3.53
CA GLN A 617 6.16 40.19 3.09
C GLN A 617 7.22 40.91 3.92
N LEU A 618 7.56 40.39 5.10
CA LEU A 618 8.58 41.00 5.97
C LEU A 618 9.99 40.75 5.41
N PRO A 619 10.98 41.62 5.76
CA PRO A 619 12.38 41.40 5.39
C PRO A 619 12.87 40.01 5.84
N LYS A 620 13.62 39.34 4.99
CA LYS A 620 14.08 37.98 5.22
C LYS A 620 15.54 37.95 5.65
N LEU A 621 15.92 36.94 6.44
CA LEU A 621 17.32 36.68 6.75
C LEU A 621 18.17 36.55 5.46
N ASN A 622 17.59 36.08 4.38
CA ASN A 622 18.24 36.00 3.08
C ASN A 622 18.60 37.37 2.49
N ASP A 623 17.97 38.45 2.90
CA ASP A 623 18.32 39.80 2.43
C ASP A 623 19.62 40.27 3.07
N LEU A 624 19.88 39.86 4.31
CA LEU A 624 21.05 40.23 5.10
C LEU A 624 22.19 39.19 4.94
N ALA A 625 21.88 37.89 4.91
CA ALA A 625 22.83 36.80 4.90
C ALA A 625 22.84 36.07 3.55
N GLY A 626 24.03 35.74 3.04
CA GLY A 626 24.18 34.99 1.79
C GLY A 626 25.47 34.17 1.74
N PRO A 627 25.70 33.44 0.64
CA PRO A 627 27.02 32.80 0.41
C PRO A 627 28.12 33.84 0.36
N ALA A 628 29.34 33.49 0.71
CA ALA A 628 30.48 34.43 0.77
C ALA A 628 30.68 35.28 -0.50
N LYS A 629 30.33 34.78 -1.67
CA LYS A 629 30.40 35.50 -2.95
C LYS A 629 29.23 36.48 -3.21
N SER A 630 28.24 36.54 -2.29
CA SER A 630 27.02 37.36 -2.48
C SER A 630 27.17 38.82 -2.17
N HIS A 631 28.32 39.26 -1.64
CA HIS A 631 28.56 40.62 -1.15
C HIS A 631 27.55 41.10 -0.10
N LYS A 632 26.87 40.15 0.58
CA LYS A 632 25.98 40.48 1.70
C LYS A 632 26.78 40.67 2.99
N ARG A 633 26.20 41.46 3.92
CA ARG A 633 26.84 41.79 5.17
C ARG A 633 27.17 40.55 6.02
N TRP A 634 26.29 39.58 6.02
CA TRP A 634 26.46 38.32 6.74
C TRP A 634 26.68 37.14 5.80
N ILE A 635 27.42 36.14 6.27
CA ILE A 635 27.78 34.97 5.51
C ILE A 635 27.07 33.76 6.08
N LYS A 636 26.39 33.00 5.22
CA LYS A 636 25.80 31.74 5.60
C LYS A 636 26.30 30.57 4.72
N GLY A 637 26.40 29.40 5.32
CA GLY A 637 26.81 28.20 4.58
C GLY A 637 26.60 26.93 5.37
N GLN A 638 26.61 25.84 4.63
CA GLN A 638 26.63 24.47 5.21
C GLN A 638 28.06 24.09 5.56
N GLY A 639 28.22 23.27 6.60
CA GLY A 639 29.51 22.72 6.99
C GLY A 639 30.16 21.83 5.91
N PHE A 640 31.35 21.33 6.24
CA PHE A 640 32.11 20.50 5.30
C PHE A 640 31.46 19.14 5.03
N GLN A 641 31.73 18.55 3.87
CA GLN A 641 31.31 17.20 3.53
C GLN A 641 32.55 16.30 3.42
N PRO A 642 32.64 15.22 4.23
CA PRO A 642 33.71 14.24 4.10
C PRO A 642 33.65 13.53 2.74
N ALA A 643 34.83 13.23 2.17
CA ALA A 643 34.93 12.43 0.95
C ALA A 643 35.37 11.00 1.31
N ALA A 644 34.59 9.98 0.89
CA ALA A 644 34.99 8.59 1.01
C ALA A 644 36.03 8.24 -0.08
N VAL A 645 36.94 7.32 0.22
CA VAL A 645 38.01 6.86 -0.71
C VAL A 645 37.45 6.30 -2.02
N THR A 646 36.21 5.78 -1.99
CA THR A 646 35.53 5.16 -3.15
C THR A 646 34.71 6.13 -4.02
N HIS A 647 34.61 7.42 -3.67
CA HIS A 647 33.79 8.37 -4.43
C HIS A 647 34.47 8.86 -5.71
N LYS A 648 33.69 8.93 -6.80
CA LYS A 648 34.10 9.48 -8.12
C LYS A 648 34.26 11.01 -8.17
N ARG A 649 34.08 11.71 -7.05
CA ARG A 649 34.16 13.18 -6.97
C ARG A 649 35.59 13.64 -6.74
N THR A 650 35.94 14.82 -7.26
CA THR A 650 37.17 15.52 -6.93
C THR A 650 37.30 15.72 -5.42
N ARG A 651 38.51 15.52 -4.91
CA ARG A 651 38.79 15.54 -3.47
C ARG A 651 39.92 16.52 -3.20
N LYS A 652 39.87 17.16 -2.02
CA LYS A 652 40.95 17.97 -1.49
C LYS A 652 41.27 17.57 -0.06
N GLU A 653 42.48 17.81 0.38
CA GLU A 653 42.90 17.60 1.74
C GLU A 653 42.18 18.59 2.69
N ALA A 654 41.99 18.18 3.92
CA ALA A 654 41.50 19.04 4.97
C ALA A 654 42.48 20.19 5.20
N TRP A 655 41.95 21.37 5.54
CA TRP A 655 42.73 22.63 5.70
C TRP A 655 42.89 23.06 7.16
N TRP A 656 42.37 22.26 8.09
CA TRP A 656 42.42 22.50 9.53
C TRP A 656 43.51 21.67 10.23
N ASP A 657 43.86 22.08 11.44
CA ASP A 657 44.77 21.35 12.28
C ASP A 657 44.03 20.31 13.13
N PRO A 658 44.65 19.14 13.49
CA PRO A 658 44.01 18.11 14.30
C PRO A 658 43.48 18.61 15.67
N GLU A 659 44.05 19.68 16.20
CA GLU A 659 43.65 20.31 17.48
C GLU A 659 42.41 21.22 17.33
N ASP A 660 41.99 21.57 16.11
CA ASP A 660 40.85 22.43 15.89
C ASP A 660 39.57 21.79 16.45
N LEU A 661 38.72 22.62 17.06
CA LEU A 661 37.49 22.17 17.71
C LEU A 661 36.45 21.74 16.67
N TYR A 662 35.78 20.64 16.98
CA TYR A 662 34.73 20.03 16.14
C TYR A 662 33.47 19.74 16.95
N ILE A 663 32.30 20.00 16.34
CA ILE A 663 30.98 19.64 16.89
C ILE A 663 30.16 18.80 15.90
N SER A 664 29.56 17.73 16.38
CA SER A 664 28.64 16.91 15.59
C SER A 664 27.19 17.35 15.81
N ALA A 665 26.39 17.35 14.76
CA ALA A 665 24.93 17.56 14.85
C ALA A 665 24.22 16.56 15.76
N GLN A 666 24.85 15.40 16.04
CA GLN A 666 24.29 14.35 16.90
C GLN A 666 24.54 14.62 18.40
N GLN A 667 25.36 15.60 18.76
CA GLN A 667 25.64 15.95 20.18
C GLN A 667 24.36 16.40 20.88
N PRO A 668 23.97 15.79 22.01
CA PRO A 668 22.76 16.16 22.78
C PRO A 668 22.76 17.59 23.27
N ILE A 669 23.92 18.13 23.63
CA ILE A 669 24.09 19.48 24.17
C ILE A 669 23.53 20.59 23.27
N LEU A 670 23.45 20.34 21.94
CA LEU A 670 22.88 21.30 21.00
C LEU A 670 21.36 21.51 21.17
N PHE A 671 20.70 20.71 21.99
CA PHE A 671 19.25 20.83 22.24
C PHE A 671 18.92 21.79 23.41
N ASP A 672 19.82 21.85 24.42
CA ASP A 672 19.44 22.39 25.74
C ASP A 672 20.07 23.73 26.05
N THR A 673 20.98 24.26 25.23
CA THR A 673 21.70 25.48 25.50
C THR A 673 21.56 26.53 24.39
N ALA A 674 21.47 27.82 24.79
CA ALA A 674 21.52 28.93 23.85
C ALA A 674 22.96 29.20 23.35
N TYR A 675 23.97 28.79 24.12
CA TYR A 675 25.39 29.02 23.86
C TYR A 675 26.14 27.68 23.75
N LEU A 676 26.97 27.55 22.71
CA LEU A 676 27.93 26.46 22.61
C LEU A 676 29.18 26.80 23.48
N LEU A 677 29.61 25.82 24.28
CA LEU A 677 30.81 25.98 25.11
C LEU A 677 31.96 25.13 24.55
N LYS A 678 33.20 25.63 24.65
CA LYS A 678 34.40 24.88 24.16
C LYS A 678 34.52 23.49 24.75
N LYS A 679 34.12 23.28 26.02
CA LYS A 679 34.13 21.97 26.67
C LYS A 679 33.20 20.92 26.03
N ASP A 680 32.21 21.37 25.24
CA ASP A 680 31.21 20.54 24.59
C ASP A 680 31.67 20.10 23.19
N CYS A 681 32.83 20.65 22.75
CA CYS A 681 33.48 20.32 21.49
C CYS A 681 34.65 19.35 21.75
N ARG A 682 35.01 18.60 20.73
CA ARG A 682 36.21 17.74 20.75
C ARG A 682 37.21 18.21 19.69
N PRO A 683 38.50 17.86 19.79
CA PRO A 683 39.42 18.03 18.67
C PRO A 683 38.92 17.25 17.44
N VAL A 684 39.11 17.79 16.23
CA VAL A 684 38.74 17.15 14.98
C VAL A 684 39.59 15.90 14.69
N GLY A 685 40.84 15.89 15.15
CA GLY A 685 41.80 14.82 14.93
C GLY A 685 42.01 14.54 13.44
N ASN A 686 42.24 13.30 13.11
CA ASN A 686 42.42 12.80 11.73
C ASN A 686 41.14 12.16 11.15
N ASP A 687 39.97 12.43 11.73
CA ASP A 687 38.70 11.77 11.34
C ASP A 687 38.28 12.10 9.89
N PHE A 688 38.66 13.28 9.37
CA PHE A 688 38.21 13.76 8.06
C PHE A 688 39.38 14.24 7.19
N PRO A 689 40.28 13.33 6.73
CA PRO A 689 41.48 13.74 6.00
C PRO A 689 41.18 14.28 4.58
N LEU A 690 40.05 13.88 4.00
CA LEU A 690 39.62 14.25 2.66
C LEU A 690 38.24 14.87 2.64
N LEU A 691 38.09 15.94 1.88
CA LEU A 691 36.84 16.70 1.69
C LEU A 691 36.37 16.65 0.24
N ALA A 692 35.05 16.72 0.03
CA ALA A 692 34.49 16.88 -1.30
C ALA A 692 34.77 18.30 -1.85
N GLU A 693 35.36 18.39 -3.04
CA GLU A 693 35.81 19.65 -3.64
C GLU A 693 34.67 20.46 -4.30
N ASP A 694 33.61 19.80 -4.72
CA ASP A 694 32.46 20.42 -5.37
C ASP A 694 31.66 21.37 -4.47
N ARG A 695 31.88 21.33 -3.13
CA ARG A 695 31.42 22.35 -2.19
C ARG A 695 32.54 23.35 -1.90
N LYS A 696 32.39 24.56 -2.41
CA LYS A 696 33.26 25.71 -2.10
C LYS A 696 33.03 26.12 -0.64
N ASN A 697 33.64 25.39 0.29
CA ASN A 697 33.56 25.70 1.69
C ASN A 697 34.30 27.04 1.95
N ASN A 698 33.55 28.06 2.26
CA ASN A 698 34.13 29.29 2.75
C ASN A 698 34.59 29.07 4.21
N LYS A 699 35.85 29.36 4.49
CA LYS A 699 36.42 29.20 5.84
C LYS A 699 35.73 30.13 6.87
N GLU A 700 35.22 31.26 6.42
CA GLU A 700 34.53 32.24 7.28
C GLU A 700 33.28 31.69 7.97
N ILE A 701 32.62 30.71 7.41
CA ILE A 701 31.43 30.06 8.06
C ILE A 701 31.80 29.33 9.36
N PHE A 702 33.07 29.05 9.61
CA PHE A 702 33.58 28.41 10.83
C PHE A 702 34.15 29.40 11.82
N SER A 703 34.10 30.69 11.48
CA SER A 703 34.64 31.80 12.33
C SER A 703 33.57 32.43 13.19
N PRO A 704 33.89 32.83 14.44
CA PRO A 704 32.98 33.55 15.32
C PRO A 704 32.80 35.01 14.92
N PRO A 705 31.73 35.70 15.38
CA PRO A 705 30.54 35.14 16.02
C PRO A 705 29.63 34.46 14.97
N MET A 706 28.96 33.38 15.36
CA MET A 706 28.06 32.68 14.47
C MET A 706 26.91 31.98 15.19
N VAL A 707 25.81 31.76 14.47
CA VAL A 707 24.70 30.91 14.88
C VAL A 707 24.80 29.61 14.14
N LEU A 708 24.80 28.47 14.82
CA LEU A 708 24.74 27.12 14.25
C LEU A 708 23.31 26.63 14.26
N ILE A 709 22.88 26.09 13.15
CA ILE A 709 21.51 25.61 12.92
C ILE A 709 21.56 24.21 12.31
N SER A 710 20.83 23.23 12.90
CA SER A 710 20.68 21.89 12.30
C SER A 710 19.75 21.93 11.10
N GLN A 711 19.92 20.98 10.16
CA GLN A 711 19.06 20.89 8.96
C GLN A 711 17.58 20.72 9.30
N GLY A 712 17.26 20.07 10.42
CA GLY A 712 15.87 19.90 10.91
C GLY A 712 15.33 21.12 11.66
N PHE A 713 16.10 22.20 11.82
CA PHE A 713 15.74 23.37 12.62
C PHE A 713 15.43 23.06 14.10
N GLU A 714 15.88 21.91 14.59
CA GLU A 714 15.63 21.47 15.96
C GLU A 714 16.67 22.00 16.94
N LYS A 715 17.90 22.23 16.45
CA LYS A 715 19.07 22.62 17.24
C LYS A 715 19.60 23.94 16.73
N ILE A 716 19.66 24.94 17.62
CA ILE A 716 20.08 26.29 17.30
C ILE A 716 20.88 26.80 18.46
N VAL A 717 22.17 27.16 18.23
CA VAL A 717 23.06 27.65 19.27
C VAL A 717 23.91 28.79 18.75
N PHE A 718 24.24 29.73 19.63
CA PHE A 718 25.23 30.76 19.37
C PHE A 718 26.63 30.26 19.71
N CYS A 719 27.63 30.67 18.93
CA CYS A 719 29.02 30.28 19.10
C CYS A 719 29.94 31.49 18.91
N ASN A 720 30.78 31.80 19.91
CA ASN A 720 31.73 32.90 19.90
C ASN A 720 33.20 32.46 19.77
N PHE A 721 33.47 31.23 19.33
CA PHE A 721 34.80 30.72 19.07
C PHE A 721 34.81 29.91 17.75
N PRO A 722 35.98 29.71 17.11
CA PRO A 722 36.07 28.91 15.90
C PRO A 722 35.70 27.46 16.19
N VAL A 723 34.85 26.86 15.33
CA VAL A 723 34.47 25.45 15.43
C VAL A 723 34.12 24.85 14.07
N LEU A 724 34.58 23.65 13.82
CA LEU A 724 34.32 22.88 12.62
C LEU A 724 33.02 22.04 12.78
N PHE A 725 32.28 21.88 11.72
CA PHE A 725 31.06 21.07 11.69
C PHE A 725 30.77 20.55 10.26
N GLN A 726 30.12 19.40 10.19
CA GLN A 726 29.71 18.80 8.93
C GLN A 726 28.45 19.47 8.34
N ASP A 727 28.11 19.11 7.12
CA ASP A 727 26.97 19.62 6.32
C ASP A 727 25.59 19.37 6.92
N SER A 728 25.48 18.55 7.97
CA SER A 728 24.27 18.42 8.81
C SER A 728 23.97 19.68 9.64
N LEU A 729 24.95 20.57 9.82
CA LEU A 729 24.80 21.89 10.42
C LEU A 729 25.05 22.99 9.36
N GLN A 730 24.42 24.12 9.59
CA GLN A 730 24.64 25.39 8.87
C GLN A 730 25.05 26.45 9.83
N SER A 731 25.82 27.43 9.38
CA SER A 731 26.09 28.63 10.16
C SER A 731 25.62 29.90 9.48
N VAL A 732 25.29 30.88 10.30
CA VAL A 732 25.16 32.28 9.93
C VAL A 732 26.24 33.05 10.71
N HIS A 733 27.24 33.50 10.00
CA HIS A 733 28.37 34.30 10.55
C HIS A 733 28.15 35.77 10.25
N ALA A 734 28.46 36.64 11.20
CA ALA A 734 28.40 38.09 11.07
C ALA A 734 29.69 38.75 11.55
N PRO A 735 29.96 40.03 11.15
CA PRO A 735 31.03 40.81 11.76
C PRO A 735 30.86 40.95 13.28
N ALA A 736 31.96 41.09 14.01
CA ALA A 736 31.95 41.16 15.49
C ALA A 736 31.05 42.29 16.04
N GLU A 737 30.93 43.39 15.31
CA GLU A 737 30.04 44.52 15.64
C GLU A 737 28.53 44.18 15.62
N ASP A 738 28.15 43.05 14.98
CA ASP A 738 26.78 42.58 14.90
C ASP A 738 26.51 41.39 15.86
N GLU A 739 27.40 41.10 16.80
CA GLU A 739 27.27 39.97 17.73
C GLU A 739 25.94 40.01 18.51
N ASP A 740 25.52 41.19 19.00
CA ASP A 740 24.25 41.35 19.71
C ASP A 740 23.04 41.01 18.82
N ILE A 741 23.12 41.33 17.52
CA ILE A 741 22.06 41.00 16.57
C ILE A 741 22.03 39.50 16.31
N LEU A 742 23.17 38.80 16.26
CA LEU A 742 23.24 37.36 16.16
C LEU A 742 22.69 36.64 17.40
N LEU A 743 22.94 37.20 18.59
CA LEU A 743 22.35 36.72 19.83
C LEU A 743 20.81 36.82 19.80
N PHE A 744 20.31 38.01 19.38
CA PHE A 744 18.88 38.21 19.16
C PHE A 744 18.33 37.20 18.11
N LEU A 745 19.03 37.01 16.99
CA LEU A 745 18.65 36.04 15.98
C LEU A 745 18.58 34.61 16.55
N THR A 746 19.53 34.22 17.41
CA THR A 746 19.51 32.90 18.06
C THR A 746 18.25 32.74 18.91
N ALA A 747 17.92 33.71 19.75
CA ALA A 747 16.72 33.71 20.58
C ALA A 747 15.43 33.68 19.71
N TYR A 748 15.40 34.48 18.63
CA TYR A 748 14.28 34.52 17.70
C TYR A 748 14.09 33.18 17.01
N LEU A 749 15.16 32.56 16.51
CA LEU A 749 15.09 31.24 15.82
C LEU A 749 14.66 30.11 16.77
N GLN A 750 14.94 30.24 18.09
CA GLN A 750 14.45 29.31 19.11
C GLN A 750 12.99 29.54 19.51
N SER A 751 12.40 30.67 19.11
CA SER A 751 11.02 31.04 19.47
C SER A 751 9.98 30.13 18.80
N ASP A 752 8.82 30.04 19.41
CA ASP A 752 7.67 29.30 18.85
C ASP A 752 7.21 29.90 17.52
N LEU A 753 7.33 31.23 17.32
CA LEU A 753 6.98 31.87 16.06
C LEU A 753 7.90 31.40 14.90
N ALA A 754 9.21 31.38 15.14
CA ALA A 754 10.16 30.90 14.13
C ALA A 754 9.97 29.39 13.84
N ARG A 755 9.75 28.59 14.87
CA ARG A 755 9.43 27.15 14.74
C ARG A 755 8.14 26.95 13.94
N TYR A 756 7.08 27.71 14.25
CA TYR A 756 5.82 27.69 13.52
C TYR A 756 6.03 28.04 12.05
N TYR A 757 6.75 29.12 11.73
CA TYR A 757 7.04 29.54 10.36
C TYR A 757 7.84 28.48 9.58
N CYS A 758 8.86 27.88 10.20
CA CYS A 758 9.67 26.84 9.57
C CYS A 758 8.93 25.50 9.42
N PHE A 759 7.99 25.22 10.33
CA PHE A 759 7.16 24.02 10.26
C PHE A 759 6.15 24.08 9.10
N HIS A 760 5.54 25.22 8.89
CA HIS A 760 4.55 25.43 7.83
C HIS A 760 5.20 25.83 6.50
#